data_a99fafaa8e516e3e256e5dc795196e98
#
_entry.id   a99fafaa8e516e3e256e5dc795196e98
#
_cell.length_a   1.000
_cell.length_b   1.000
_cell.length_c   1.000
_cell.angle_alpha   90.00
_cell.angle_beta   90.00
_cell.angle_gamma   90.00
#
_symmetry.space_group_name_H-M   'P 1'
#
loop_
_entity.id
_entity.type
_entity.pdbx_description
1 polymer ?
#
loop_
_entity_poly.entity_id
_entity_poly.type
_entity_poly.pdbx_seq_one_letter_code
_entity_poly.pdbx_strand_id
1 'polypeptide(L)'
;MSKNPLAPKRFRKNFGKIKQIVGIPDLIGMQRESFQRFLQMDVPPEKREKIGLQTVFKSVFPIKDFTGSASLEFVSYRFGEVKHSIEECVHRGMTYEIPLRLTVRLVVYEIDVETGVSNIRDIKEQEIYFGTIPLMTEKGTFIINGTERVVVSQLHRSSGVFFDHDKGKSHSSGKIIYSSRIIPVRGSWIDMEVDPKDIVHIRIDRRRKFPVTLLFKAFGYTTEDLLSYFYETEKVIVKGKRYFKEFNEEFLKGTRASKEVRDAKSGEVIVKKGRVFTIKAIKRLNALKAKLIPINVEEIMEHAFASTIMDPDTDEPIVKVAELIDEDVLTKLSDAGINEFDLLYVDATSNSDSIRKTLLLDKVETKEEALIEIYRRLRPGNPATPEVAQDFLDNLFFRSTYYDLSGVGRLKINQRLGIGSQINLNILRKEDIILTAKALIQLRDTQGVVDDIDHLGNRRVRAVGELLENQYRIGLVRMERAIKERMSLQEVDALMPHDLVNPKPVSAVVKEFFGTSQLSQFMDQTNPLSETTHKRRLSALGPGGLTRERAGFEVRDVHPSHYGRICPIETPEGPNIGLIVSLSTYARVNPYGFIETPYRVVGNAKVTDKVKFLDAFEEKDLPIAQANAPIDQKGAYVNALVTSRVAGEFMMVEKEHIDLMDISPNQLVSVSASLIPFLENDDANRALMGSNMQRQAVPLLINSAPLVGTGIEGVVARDSGVAVVAKRDAEVVDVDAARIVLKHHPADTPSEKDVTIYNLSKFIRSNQNTCFNHRPIVRKGDFVKAGEIIADGPATDQGELALGKNVTVAFMPWGGYNFEDSILVSERLVRDGVYTSVHIEEFEVV
;
A
#
# COMPACT_ATOMS: atom_id res chain seq x y z
N MET A 1 -16.39 -52.25 16.13
CA MET A 1 -17.26 -51.04 16.12
C MET A 1 -17.49 -50.62 17.56
N SER A 2 -16.60 -49.81 18.11
CA SER A 2 -16.73 -49.23 19.46
C SER A 2 -17.60 -47.98 19.34
N LYS A 3 -18.81 -48.03 19.84
CA LYS A 3 -19.67 -46.85 20.03
C LYS A 3 -19.09 -46.08 21.22
N ASN A 4 -18.19 -45.14 20.96
CA ASN A 4 -17.83 -44.16 21.95
C ASN A 4 -18.97 -43.18 22.14
N PRO A 5 -19.56 -43.10 23.35
CA PRO A 5 -20.50 -42.05 23.65
C PRO A 5 -19.67 -40.79 23.95
N LEU A 6 -19.20 -40.13 22.90
CA LEU A 6 -18.75 -38.75 22.97
C LEU A 6 -19.80 -37.91 23.71
N ALA A 7 -19.40 -37.08 24.64
CA ALA A 7 -20.26 -35.96 25.07
C ALA A 7 -20.91 -35.41 23.82
N PRO A 8 -22.24 -35.30 23.75
CA PRO A 8 -22.92 -35.05 22.49
C PRO A 8 -22.35 -33.78 21.85
N LYS A 9 -21.61 -33.97 20.77
CA LYS A 9 -21.14 -32.80 19.98
C LYS A 9 -22.40 -32.02 19.67
N ARG A 10 -22.37 -30.72 19.99
CA ARG A 10 -23.51 -29.85 19.73
C ARG A 10 -23.87 -29.92 18.25
N PHE A 11 -25.11 -30.39 17.98
CA PHE A 11 -25.61 -30.42 16.61
C PHE A 11 -26.23 -29.08 16.27
N ARG A 12 -25.63 -28.38 15.31
CA ARG A 12 -26.12 -27.13 14.74
C ARG A 12 -26.92 -27.40 13.48
N LYS A 13 -28.20 -27.02 13.46
CA LYS A 13 -29.02 -27.05 12.26
C LYS A 13 -28.64 -25.84 11.39
N ASN A 14 -28.19 -26.11 10.17
CA ASN A 14 -27.81 -25.06 9.22
C ASN A 14 -29.05 -24.62 8.42
N PHE A 15 -29.42 -23.35 8.54
CA PHE A 15 -30.48 -22.69 7.79
C PHE A 15 -29.95 -21.87 6.62
N GLY A 16 -28.65 -21.84 6.38
CA GLY A 16 -28.01 -21.09 5.30
C GLY A 16 -28.43 -21.60 3.92
N LYS A 17 -28.86 -20.70 3.06
CA LYS A 17 -29.29 -21.02 1.68
C LYS A 17 -28.11 -20.99 0.70
N ILE A 18 -27.04 -20.31 1.03
CA ILE A 18 -25.85 -20.15 0.18
C ILE A 18 -24.84 -21.23 0.53
N LYS A 19 -24.40 -21.99 -0.48
CA LYS A 19 -23.37 -23.01 -0.30
C LYS A 19 -22.02 -22.35 0.00
N GLN A 20 -21.39 -22.76 1.08
CA GLN A 20 -20.03 -22.33 1.38
C GLN A 20 -19.06 -23.02 0.43
N ILE A 21 -18.36 -22.26 -0.39
CA ILE A 21 -17.43 -22.75 -1.41
C ILE A 21 -15.99 -22.62 -0.91
N VAL A 22 -15.68 -21.53 -0.23
CA VAL A 22 -14.36 -21.24 0.32
C VAL A 22 -14.46 -21.20 1.84
N GLY A 23 -13.53 -21.87 2.52
CA GLY A 23 -13.34 -21.71 3.96
C GLY A 23 -12.89 -20.28 4.30
N ILE A 24 -13.19 -19.84 5.51
CA ILE A 24 -12.67 -18.58 6.02
C ILE A 24 -11.15 -18.70 6.11
N PRO A 25 -10.37 -17.75 5.56
CA PRO A 25 -8.93 -17.77 5.68
C PRO A 25 -8.50 -17.65 7.14
N ASP A 26 -7.25 -18.02 7.45
CA ASP A 26 -6.70 -17.87 8.79
C ASP A 26 -6.83 -16.42 9.26
N LEU A 27 -7.55 -16.19 10.35
CA LEU A 27 -7.88 -14.87 10.84
C LEU A 27 -6.64 -14.06 11.29
N ILE A 28 -5.59 -14.75 11.72
CA ILE A 28 -4.32 -14.10 12.14
C ILE A 28 -3.21 -14.24 11.09
N GLY A 29 -3.54 -14.76 9.90
CA GLY A 29 -2.59 -15.01 8.80
C GLY A 29 -1.81 -13.76 8.40
N MET A 30 -2.46 -12.59 8.34
CA MET A 30 -1.81 -11.33 7.99
C MET A 30 -0.58 -11.02 8.87
N GLN A 31 -0.68 -11.27 10.18
CA GLN A 31 0.42 -11.04 11.12
C GLN A 31 1.54 -12.07 10.94
N ARG A 32 1.18 -13.36 10.92
CA ARG A 32 2.15 -14.46 10.85
C ARG A 32 2.90 -14.48 9.51
N GLU A 33 2.20 -14.40 8.41
CA GLU A 33 2.79 -14.43 7.06
C GLU A 33 3.73 -13.24 6.84
N SER A 34 3.35 -12.05 7.27
CA SER A 34 4.20 -10.86 7.17
C SER A 34 5.50 -11.03 7.95
N PHE A 35 5.45 -11.56 9.15
CA PHE A 35 6.63 -11.76 9.98
C PHE A 35 7.52 -12.90 9.47
N GLN A 36 6.93 -14.02 9.01
CA GLN A 36 7.66 -15.12 8.40
C GLN A 36 8.40 -14.67 7.13
N ARG A 37 7.75 -13.88 6.27
CA ARG A 37 8.40 -13.28 5.09
C ARG A 37 9.53 -12.33 5.46
N PHE A 38 9.41 -11.60 6.56
CA PHE A 38 10.46 -10.71 7.05
C PHE A 38 11.70 -11.49 7.50
N LEU A 39 11.53 -12.54 8.30
CA LEU A 39 12.65 -13.33 8.83
C LEU A 39 13.22 -14.33 7.83
N GLN A 40 12.39 -14.99 7.03
CA GLN A 40 12.74 -16.12 6.15
C GLN A 40 13.52 -17.21 6.91
N MET A 41 13.05 -17.55 8.12
CA MET A 41 13.77 -18.42 9.05
C MET A 41 13.90 -19.85 8.52
N ASP A 42 12.84 -20.38 7.89
CA ASP A 42 12.75 -21.75 7.38
C ASP A 42 13.45 -21.94 6.02
N VAL A 43 13.94 -20.85 5.41
CA VAL A 43 14.57 -20.87 4.09
C VAL A 43 16.09 -20.93 4.24
N PRO A 44 16.78 -21.87 3.56
CA PRO A 44 18.24 -21.91 3.56
C PRO A 44 18.85 -20.58 3.10
N PRO A 45 20.00 -20.14 3.65
CA PRO A 45 20.60 -18.84 3.35
C PRO A 45 20.80 -18.54 1.86
N GLU A 46 21.11 -19.56 1.07
CA GLU A 46 21.38 -19.48 -0.38
C GLU A 46 20.11 -19.22 -1.20
N LYS A 47 18.94 -19.68 -0.71
CA LYS A 47 17.65 -19.59 -1.40
C LYS A 47 16.78 -18.45 -0.93
N ARG A 48 17.26 -17.61 -0.01
CA ARG A 48 16.50 -16.49 0.52
C ARG A 48 16.22 -15.44 -0.53
N GLU A 49 14.98 -15.05 -0.64
CA GLU A 49 14.53 -13.99 -1.54
C GLU A 49 15.02 -12.61 -1.05
N LYS A 50 15.08 -11.65 -1.98
CA LYS A 50 15.45 -10.25 -1.68
C LYS A 50 14.26 -9.50 -1.07
N ILE A 51 13.79 -9.94 0.11
CA ILE A 51 12.72 -9.32 0.90
C ILE A 51 13.10 -9.33 2.39
N GLY A 52 12.46 -8.46 3.18
CA GLY A 52 12.65 -8.39 4.63
C GLY A 52 14.11 -8.14 5.04
N LEU A 53 14.60 -8.87 6.02
CA LEU A 53 15.97 -8.73 6.56
C LEU A 53 17.06 -8.86 5.49
N GLN A 54 16.90 -9.77 4.54
CA GLN A 54 17.86 -9.98 3.45
C GLN A 54 18.02 -8.70 2.60
N THR A 55 16.93 -8.03 2.27
CA THR A 55 16.97 -6.77 1.54
C THR A 55 17.61 -5.66 2.36
N VAL A 56 17.29 -5.58 3.64
CA VAL A 56 17.85 -4.54 4.52
C VAL A 56 19.36 -4.67 4.62
N PHE A 57 19.88 -5.87 4.85
CA PHE A 57 21.33 -6.10 4.88
C PHE A 57 21.97 -5.78 3.53
N LYS A 58 21.45 -6.29 2.43
CA LYS A 58 21.98 -6.02 1.09
C LYS A 58 21.88 -4.55 0.65
N SER A 59 21.00 -3.76 1.27
CA SER A 59 20.88 -2.32 0.97
C SER A 59 21.93 -1.46 1.66
N VAL A 60 22.47 -1.93 2.78
CA VAL A 60 23.49 -1.19 3.57
C VAL A 60 24.88 -1.71 3.26
N PHE A 61 25.05 -3.02 3.11
CA PHE A 61 26.31 -3.62 2.69
C PHE A 61 26.43 -3.69 1.16
N PRO A 62 27.64 -3.55 0.59
CA PRO A 62 28.96 -3.42 1.23
C PRO A 62 29.21 -2.02 1.81
N ILE A 63 29.82 -1.97 2.99
CA ILE A 63 30.24 -0.72 3.63
C ILE A 63 31.72 -0.51 3.27
N LYS A 64 31.97 0.53 2.47
CA LYS A 64 33.33 0.90 2.03
C LYS A 64 33.88 2.03 2.88
N ASP A 65 35.18 1.99 3.12
CA ASP A 65 35.92 3.07 3.72
C ASP A 65 35.97 4.30 2.80
N PHE A 66 36.24 5.49 3.35
CA PHE A 66 36.39 6.75 2.60
C PHE A 66 37.55 6.71 1.57
N THR A 67 38.62 5.96 1.88
CA THR A 67 39.78 5.77 1.00
C THR A 67 39.57 4.64 -0.02
N GLY A 68 38.57 3.78 0.17
CA GLY A 68 38.34 2.60 -0.64
C GLY A 68 39.30 1.43 -0.35
N SER A 69 40.12 1.52 0.70
CA SER A 69 41.13 0.53 1.10
C SER A 69 40.53 -0.70 1.75
N ALA A 70 39.30 -0.61 2.29
CA ALA A 70 38.62 -1.73 2.92
C ALA A 70 37.12 -1.74 2.58
N SER A 71 36.55 -2.92 2.47
CA SER A 71 35.12 -3.14 2.25
C SER A 71 34.61 -4.23 3.17
N LEU A 72 33.57 -3.93 3.94
CA LEU A 72 32.88 -4.92 4.76
C LEU A 72 31.65 -5.41 4.00
N GLU A 73 31.64 -6.69 3.67
CA GLU A 73 30.59 -7.34 2.88
C GLU A 73 29.71 -8.23 3.76
N PHE A 74 28.41 -8.29 3.43
CA PHE A 74 27.45 -9.20 4.03
C PHE A 74 27.39 -10.51 3.24
N VAL A 75 27.57 -11.64 3.90
CA VAL A 75 27.49 -12.97 3.29
C VAL A 75 26.13 -13.62 3.58
N SER A 76 25.81 -13.83 4.85
CA SER A 76 24.57 -14.49 5.28
C SER A 76 24.21 -14.15 6.73
N TYR A 77 22.97 -14.49 7.13
CA TYR A 77 22.57 -14.45 8.52
C TYR A 77 22.00 -15.80 8.96
N ARG A 78 22.15 -16.10 10.26
CA ARG A 78 21.59 -17.29 10.90
C ARG A 78 20.93 -16.90 12.21
N PHE A 79 19.94 -17.70 12.60
CA PHE A 79 19.32 -17.60 13.92
C PHE A 79 19.93 -18.63 14.86
N GLY A 80 20.13 -18.26 16.12
CA GLY A 80 20.51 -19.16 17.18
C GLY A 80 19.29 -19.87 17.78
N GLU A 81 19.50 -20.56 18.89
CA GLU A 81 18.42 -21.20 19.65
C GLU A 81 17.76 -20.19 20.59
N VAL A 82 16.45 -20.34 20.77
CA VAL A 82 15.70 -19.53 21.73
C VAL A 82 16.09 -19.96 23.14
N LYS A 83 16.51 -19.00 23.96
CA LYS A 83 17.05 -19.28 25.30
C LYS A 83 15.97 -19.58 26.35
N HIS A 84 14.84 -18.93 26.25
CA HIS A 84 13.77 -18.97 27.26
C HIS A 84 12.44 -19.31 26.60
N SER A 85 11.61 -20.09 27.31
CA SER A 85 10.24 -20.36 26.86
C SER A 85 9.36 -19.12 27.00
N ILE A 86 8.21 -19.14 26.32
CA ILE A 86 7.21 -18.06 26.37
C ILE A 86 6.76 -17.82 27.83
N GLU A 87 6.44 -18.90 28.54
CA GLU A 87 5.99 -18.87 29.93
C GLU A 87 7.06 -18.25 30.86
N GLU A 88 8.30 -18.65 30.66
CA GLU A 88 9.44 -18.12 31.41
C GLU A 88 9.67 -16.62 31.15
N CYS A 89 9.52 -16.17 29.90
CA CYS A 89 9.64 -14.75 29.54
C CYS A 89 8.55 -13.90 30.20
N VAL A 90 7.32 -14.39 30.24
CA VAL A 90 6.23 -13.71 30.94
C VAL A 90 6.45 -13.63 32.43
N HIS A 91 6.86 -14.73 33.07
CA HIS A 91 7.11 -14.79 34.53
C HIS A 91 8.27 -13.91 34.99
N ARG A 92 9.35 -13.87 34.19
CA ARG A 92 10.56 -13.12 34.54
C ARG A 92 10.59 -11.68 34.02
N GLY A 93 9.52 -11.23 33.38
CA GLY A 93 9.45 -9.89 32.76
C GLY A 93 10.45 -9.68 31.63
N MET A 94 10.77 -10.75 30.87
CA MET A 94 11.77 -10.73 29.79
C MET A 94 11.09 -10.63 28.42
N THR A 95 11.89 -10.29 27.42
CA THR A 95 11.46 -10.29 26.02
C THR A 95 11.69 -11.66 25.40
N TYR A 96 10.69 -12.20 24.70
CA TYR A 96 10.83 -13.42 23.92
C TYR A 96 11.54 -13.11 22.61
N GLU A 97 12.80 -13.52 22.50
CA GLU A 97 13.69 -13.12 21.42
C GLU A 97 14.62 -14.25 20.98
N ILE A 98 15.09 -14.16 19.74
CA ILE A 98 16.04 -15.11 19.15
C ILE A 98 17.35 -14.40 18.82
N PRO A 99 18.53 -15.02 19.12
CA PRO A 99 19.82 -14.47 18.73
C PRO A 99 20.00 -14.46 17.22
N LEU A 100 20.49 -13.34 16.69
CA LEU A 100 20.86 -13.18 15.30
C LEU A 100 22.38 -13.17 15.16
N ARG A 101 22.91 -13.96 14.23
CA ARG A 101 24.32 -13.99 13.86
C ARG A 101 24.47 -13.62 12.40
N LEU A 102 25.47 -12.82 12.10
CA LEU A 102 25.82 -12.42 10.74
C LEU A 102 27.17 -13.00 10.36
N THR A 103 27.26 -13.56 9.17
CA THR A 103 28.54 -13.86 8.51
C THR A 103 28.89 -12.67 7.65
N VAL A 104 29.98 -12.00 7.99
CA VAL A 104 30.50 -10.84 7.28
C VAL A 104 31.93 -11.11 6.82
N ARG A 105 32.30 -10.48 5.73
CA ARG A 105 33.61 -10.61 5.09
C ARG A 105 34.23 -9.23 5.00
N LEU A 106 35.39 -9.05 5.60
CA LEU A 106 36.21 -7.86 5.43
C LEU A 106 37.23 -8.12 4.33
N VAL A 107 37.13 -7.35 3.26
CA VAL A 107 38.05 -7.37 2.13
C VAL A 107 38.95 -6.15 2.22
N VAL A 108 40.25 -6.37 2.28
CA VAL A 108 41.28 -5.35 2.30
C VAL A 108 41.89 -5.24 0.91
N TYR A 109 41.93 -4.02 0.39
CA TYR A 109 42.46 -3.72 -0.93
C TYR A 109 43.80 -3.00 -0.82
N GLU A 110 44.72 -3.36 -1.68
CA GLU A 110 45.94 -2.59 -1.96
C GLU A 110 45.69 -1.78 -3.22
N ILE A 111 45.71 -0.46 -3.08
CA ILE A 111 45.46 0.46 -4.20
C ILE A 111 46.81 0.84 -4.77
N ASP A 112 47.06 0.43 -5.98
CA ASP A 112 48.25 0.88 -6.73
C ASP A 112 48.09 2.35 -7.08
N VAL A 113 48.99 3.19 -6.55
CA VAL A 113 48.93 4.66 -6.67
C VAL A 113 49.14 5.11 -8.10
N GLU A 114 49.85 4.34 -8.93
CA GLU A 114 50.16 4.71 -10.31
C GLU A 114 49.03 4.31 -11.28
N THR A 115 48.45 3.15 -11.09
CA THR A 115 47.42 2.57 -12.02
C THR A 115 45.97 2.75 -11.54
N GLY A 116 45.76 3.09 -10.28
CA GLY A 116 44.43 3.15 -9.67
C GLY A 116 43.70 1.80 -9.55
N VAL A 117 44.41 0.70 -9.83
CA VAL A 117 43.85 -0.66 -9.74
C VAL A 117 43.89 -1.13 -8.30
N SER A 118 42.74 -1.60 -7.80
CA SER A 118 42.62 -2.18 -6.45
C SER A 118 42.79 -3.68 -6.52
N ASN A 119 43.83 -4.22 -5.92
CA ASN A 119 44.06 -5.65 -5.77
C ASN A 119 43.63 -6.11 -4.38
N ILE A 120 43.04 -7.31 -4.29
CA ILE A 120 42.67 -7.90 -3.00
C ILE A 120 43.94 -8.35 -2.30
N ARG A 121 44.21 -7.76 -1.11
CA ARG A 121 45.35 -8.11 -0.29
C ARG A 121 45.01 -9.19 0.73
N ASP A 122 43.87 -9.06 1.43
CA ASP A 122 43.43 -10.01 2.46
C ASP A 122 41.91 -10.13 2.51
N ILE A 123 41.41 -11.28 2.92
CA ILE A 123 40.00 -11.56 3.11
C ILE A 123 39.81 -12.21 4.48
N LYS A 124 39.10 -11.53 5.38
CA LYS A 124 38.75 -12.02 6.71
C LYS A 124 37.26 -12.26 6.81
N GLU A 125 36.86 -13.55 6.87
CA GLU A 125 35.45 -13.92 7.05
C GLU A 125 35.21 -14.41 8.47
N GLN A 126 34.16 -13.89 9.12
CA GLN A 126 33.83 -14.24 10.49
C GLN A 126 32.31 -14.20 10.71
N GLU A 127 31.81 -15.16 11.52
CA GLU A 127 30.47 -15.12 12.07
C GLU A 127 30.46 -14.28 13.36
N ILE A 128 29.64 -13.24 13.41
CA ILE A 128 29.54 -12.33 14.55
C ILE A 128 28.13 -12.33 15.15
N TYR A 129 28.05 -12.12 16.46
CA TYR A 129 26.78 -11.91 17.15
C TYR A 129 26.26 -10.51 16.87
N PHE A 130 25.05 -10.45 16.30
CA PHE A 130 24.42 -9.20 15.90
C PHE A 130 23.32 -8.71 16.84
N GLY A 131 23.13 -9.35 17.97
CA GLY A 131 22.06 -9.02 18.91
C GLY A 131 20.90 -10.00 18.83
N THR A 132 19.74 -9.56 19.29
CA THR A 132 18.52 -10.37 19.35
C THR A 132 17.39 -9.73 18.59
N ILE A 133 16.50 -10.56 18.06
CA ILE A 133 15.25 -10.14 17.41
C ILE A 133 14.07 -10.63 18.23
N PRO A 134 13.12 -9.75 18.64
CA PRO A 134 11.88 -10.20 19.23
C PRO A 134 11.14 -11.16 18.29
N LEU A 135 10.76 -12.32 18.81
CA LEU A 135 10.12 -13.37 18.04
C LEU A 135 8.60 -13.32 18.25
N MET A 136 7.87 -13.51 17.17
CA MET A 136 6.41 -13.61 17.20
C MET A 136 5.99 -14.98 17.72
N THR A 137 5.00 -15.01 18.61
CA THR A 137 4.39 -16.25 19.08
C THR A 137 3.49 -16.89 18.02
N GLU A 138 3.12 -18.15 18.19
CA GLU A 138 2.16 -18.82 17.30
C GLU A 138 0.81 -18.10 17.23
N LYS A 139 0.48 -17.31 18.25
CA LYS A 139 -0.74 -16.49 18.32
C LYS A 139 -0.65 -15.14 17.58
N GLY A 140 0.49 -14.83 16.95
CA GLY A 140 0.69 -13.56 16.22
C GLY A 140 0.98 -12.35 17.12
N THR A 141 1.51 -12.57 18.32
CA THR A 141 1.83 -11.54 19.32
C THR A 141 3.31 -11.51 19.63
N PHE A 142 3.77 -10.44 20.28
CA PHE A 142 5.13 -10.30 20.80
C PHE A 142 5.11 -10.19 22.30
N ILE A 143 6.07 -10.81 22.97
CA ILE A 143 6.28 -10.67 24.41
C ILE A 143 7.46 -9.75 24.64
N ILE A 144 7.17 -8.55 25.11
CA ILE A 144 8.14 -7.49 25.36
C ILE A 144 8.11 -7.14 26.86
N ASN A 145 9.23 -7.34 27.53
CA ASN A 145 9.34 -7.10 28.99
C ASN A 145 8.24 -7.81 29.80
N GLY A 146 7.91 -9.05 29.41
CA GLY A 146 6.88 -9.85 30.05
C GLY A 146 5.44 -9.50 29.68
N THR A 147 5.20 -8.46 28.88
CA THR A 147 3.88 -8.04 28.44
C THR A 147 3.62 -8.50 27.01
N GLU A 148 2.42 -8.98 26.75
CA GLU A 148 2.00 -9.40 25.42
C GLU A 148 1.51 -8.20 24.60
N ARG A 149 2.13 -7.97 23.45
CA ARG A 149 1.86 -6.84 22.57
C ARG A 149 1.51 -7.27 21.17
N VAL A 150 0.72 -6.45 20.48
CA VAL A 150 0.37 -6.60 19.07
C VAL A 150 0.86 -5.38 18.29
N VAL A 151 1.52 -5.61 17.17
CA VAL A 151 1.87 -4.56 16.23
C VAL A 151 0.72 -4.41 15.23
N VAL A 152 0.00 -3.30 15.33
CA VAL A 152 -1.14 -2.99 14.46
C VAL A 152 -0.64 -2.60 13.08
N SER A 153 -1.25 -3.17 12.04
CA SER A 153 -0.92 -2.81 10.66
C SER A 153 -1.39 -1.40 10.33
N GLN A 154 -0.58 -0.69 9.56
CA GLN A 154 -0.84 0.69 9.17
C GLN A 154 -1.41 0.78 7.76
N LEU A 155 -2.50 1.53 7.59
CA LEU A 155 -3.07 1.86 6.29
C LEU A 155 -2.58 3.26 5.87
N HIS A 156 -1.77 3.33 4.82
CA HIS A 156 -1.19 4.59 4.35
C HIS A 156 -1.30 4.72 2.84
N ARG A 157 -1.07 5.93 2.32
CA ARG A 157 -1.00 6.14 0.88
C ARG A 157 0.18 5.36 0.29
N SER A 158 -0.05 4.63 -0.81
CA SER A 158 1.01 3.89 -1.49
C SER A 158 2.06 4.84 -2.08
N SER A 159 3.27 4.33 -2.34
CA SER A 159 4.22 5.02 -3.20
C SER A 159 3.72 5.06 -4.64
N GLY A 160 4.17 6.05 -5.42
CA GLY A 160 3.78 6.22 -6.82
C GLY A 160 3.54 7.67 -7.18
N VAL A 161 2.83 7.90 -8.27
CA VAL A 161 2.41 9.23 -8.74
C VAL A 161 0.91 9.39 -8.54
N PHE A 162 0.50 10.56 -8.04
CA PHE A 162 -0.90 10.91 -7.79
C PHE A 162 -1.20 12.28 -8.35
N PHE A 163 -2.38 12.42 -8.95
CA PHE A 163 -2.90 13.67 -9.46
C PHE A 163 -4.13 14.08 -8.65
N ASP A 164 -4.16 15.34 -8.24
CA ASP A 164 -5.21 15.89 -7.40
C ASP A 164 -5.58 17.30 -7.84
N HIS A 165 -6.66 17.86 -7.31
CA HIS A 165 -7.09 19.24 -7.51
C HIS A 165 -7.65 19.84 -6.23
N ASP A 166 -7.57 21.16 -6.11
CA ASP A 166 -8.02 21.91 -4.91
C ASP A 166 -9.54 22.21 -4.88
N LYS A 167 -10.31 21.75 -5.86
CA LYS A 167 -11.74 22.05 -6.03
C LYS A 167 -12.04 23.55 -6.10
N GLY A 168 -11.07 24.37 -6.52
CA GLY A 168 -11.21 25.84 -6.63
C GLY A 168 -11.23 26.59 -5.29
N LYS A 169 -10.78 25.96 -4.19
CA LYS A 169 -10.81 26.57 -2.85
C LYS A 169 -9.61 27.46 -2.53
N SER A 170 -8.48 27.24 -3.19
CA SER A 170 -7.21 27.89 -2.84
C SER A 170 -7.05 29.29 -3.40
N HIS A 171 -7.79 29.66 -4.44
CA HIS A 171 -7.68 30.97 -5.10
C HIS A 171 -9.02 31.68 -5.19
N SER A 172 -9.01 33.01 -4.98
CA SER A 172 -10.21 33.86 -4.98
C SER A 172 -10.98 33.85 -6.31
N SER A 173 -10.32 33.50 -7.44
CA SER A 173 -10.96 33.42 -8.76
C SER A 173 -11.79 32.15 -8.96
N GLY A 174 -11.78 31.19 -8.04
CA GLY A 174 -12.45 29.91 -8.21
C GLY A 174 -11.84 28.98 -9.26
N LYS A 175 -10.70 29.34 -9.88
CA LYS A 175 -9.99 28.49 -10.87
C LYS A 175 -9.44 27.24 -10.16
N ILE A 176 -9.69 26.08 -10.73
CA ILE A 176 -9.20 24.81 -10.21
C ILE A 176 -7.68 24.72 -10.42
N ILE A 177 -6.96 24.49 -9.34
CA ILE A 177 -5.52 24.27 -9.35
C ILE A 177 -5.28 22.76 -9.34
N TYR A 178 -4.68 22.24 -10.41
CA TYR A 178 -4.27 20.86 -10.51
C TYR A 178 -2.87 20.68 -9.96
N SER A 179 -2.65 19.59 -9.25
CA SER A 179 -1.37 19.22 -8.67
C SER A 179 -1.06 17.76 -8.90
N SER A 180 0.22 17.43 -8.97
CA SER A 180 0.70 16.07 -8.96
C SER A 180 1.74 15.89 -7.86
N ARG A 181 1.79 14.68 -7.32
CA ARG A 181 2.73 14.32 -6.27
C ARG A 181 3.36 12.97 -6.53
N ILE A 182 4.70 12.93 -6.54
CA ILE A 182 5.48 11.70 -6.60
C ILE A 182 5.91 11.36 -5.18
N ILE A 183 5.46 10.21 -4.68
CA ILE A 183 5.71 9.74 -3.32
C ILE A 183 6.57 8.48 -3.39
N PRO A 184 7.83 8.50 -2.92
CA PRO A 184 8.64 7.31 -2.73
C PRO A 184 8.32 6.61 -1.40
N VAL A 185 8.79 5.38 -1.23
CA VAL A 185 8.82 4.72 0.08
C VAL A 185 9.90 5.38 0.95
N ARG A 186 11.02 5.73 0.31
CA ARG A 186 12.15 6.43 0.95
C ARG A 186 12.76 7.43 -0.05
N GLY A 187 12.94 8.66 0.37
CA GLY A 187 13.53 9.72 -0.43
C GLY A 187 12.70 10.99 -0.43
N SER A 188 13.10 11.93 -1.27
CA SER A 188 12.48 13.25 -1.37
C SER A 188 11.17 13.20 -2.17
N TRP A 189 10.17 13.93 -1.70
CA TRP A 189 8.89 14.09 -2.39
C TRP A 189 8.98 15.15 -3.47
N ILE A 190 8.29 14.95 -4.57
CA ILE A 190 8.14 15.92 -5.63
C ILE A 190 6.66 16.30 -5.72
N ASP A 191 6.37 17.58 -5.51
CA ASP A 191 5.04 18.15 -5.73
C ASP A 191 5.12 19.09 -6.93
N MET A 192 4.26 18.95 -7.93
CA MET A 192 4.09 19.86 -9.04
C MET A 192 2.70 20.47 -8.98
N GLU A 193 2.59 21.76 -9.26
CA GLU A 193 1.30 22.48 -9.29
C GLU A 193 1.23 23.40 -10.51
N VAL A 194 0.04 23.54 -11.10
CA VAL A 194 -0.23 24.52 -12.13
C VAL A 194 -0.86 25.74 -11.46
N ASP A 195 -0.16 26.89 -11.48
CA ASP A 195 -0.62 28.14 -10.88
C ASP A 195 -1.86 28.69 -11.65
N PRO A 196 -2.71 29.56 -11.05
CA PRO A 196 -3.77 30.28 -11.76
C PRO A 196 -3.33 31.06 -13.01
N LYS A 197 -2.04 31.41 -13.09
CA LYS A 197 -1.40 32.05 -14.25
C LYS A 197 -0.94 31.05 -15.33
N ASP A 198 -1.28 29.78 -15.20
CA ASP A 198 -0.85 28.67 -16.08
C ASP A 198 0.66 28.41 -16.09
N ILE A 199 1.36 28.72 -15.00
CA ILE A 199 2.78 28.44 -14.80
C ILE A 199 2.91 27.14 -14.00
N VAL A 200 3.76 26.23 -14.48
CA VAL A 200 4.01 24.96 -13.78
C VAL A 200 5.16 25.12 -12.78
N HIS A 201 4.84 24.99 -11.51
CA HIS A 201 5.81 25.05 -10.42
C HIS A 201 6.09 23.68 -9.85
N ILE A 202 7.30 23.50 -9.33
CA ILE A 202 7.73 22.32 -8.61
C ILE A 202 8.18 22.67 -7.20
N ARG A 203 7.91 21.76 -6.23
CA ARG A 203 8.46 21.80 -4.87
C ARG A 203 9.14 20.47 -4.57
N ILE A 204 10.27 20.50 -3.95
CA ILE A 204 10.97 19.33 -3.45
C ILE A 204 10.93 19.39 -1.93
N ASP A 205 10.45 18.30 -1.27
CA ASP A 205 10.31 18.18 0.18
C ASP A 205 9.55 19.37 0.83
N ARG A 206 8.50 19.86 0.16
CA ARG A 206 7.66 20.99 0.60
C ARG A 206 8.42 22.30 0.81
N ARG A 207 9.63 22.43 0.22
CA ARG A 207 10.41 23.66 0.27
C ARG A 207 9.87 24.70 -0.70
N ARG A 208 10.61 25.79 -0.90
CA ARG A 208 10.22 26.91 -1.75
C ARG A 208 10.00 26.47 -3.20
N LYS A 209 8.87 26.86 -3.80
CA LYS A 209 8.55 26.51 -5.19
C LYS A 209 9.44 27.23 -6.21
N PHE A 210 9.66 26.57 -7.33
CA PHE A 210 10.38 27.14 -8.49
C PHE A 210 9.79 26.59 -9.80
N PRO A 211 10.05 27.23 -10.95
CA PRO A 211 9.56 26.73 -12.24
C PRO A 211 10.05 25.31 -12.52
N VAL A 212 9.20 24.45 -13.05
CA VAL A 212 9.57 23.07 -13.37
C VAL A 212 10.64 22.98 -14.46
N THR A 213 10.67 23.95 -15.37
CA THR A 213 11.66 24.08 -16.46
C THR A 213 13.09 24.18 -15.96
N LEU A 214 13.30 24.82 -14.81
CA LEU A 214 14.62 24.88 -14.15
C LEU A 214 15.16 23.48 -13.82
N LEU A 215 14.29 22.56 -13.34
CA LEU A 215 14.68 21.19 -13.08
C LEU A 215 14.99 20.43 -14.38
N PHE A 216 14.21 20.65 -15.43
CA PHE A 216 14.45 19.99 -16.72
C PHE A 216 15.77 20.45 -17.37
N LYS A 217 16.08 21.76 -17.29
CA LYS A 217 17.39 22.27 -17.73
C LYS A 217 18.55 21.67 -16.91
N ALA A 218 18.38 21.51 -15.60
CA ALA A 218 19.35 20.82 -14.76
C ALA A 218 19.57 19.35 -15.15
N PHE A 219 18.55 18.67 -15.71
CA PHE A 219 18.69 17.33 -16.27
C PHE A 219 19.42 17.30 -17.62
N GLY A 220 19.65 18.47 -18.23
CA GLY A 220 20.37 18.63 -19.50
C GLY A 220 19.49 18.77 -20.72
N TYR A 221 18.18 19.01 -20.58
CA TYR A 221 17.29 19.29 -21.70
C TYR A 221 17.41 20.75 -22.12
N THR A 222 17.54 20.99 -23.41
CA THR A 222 17.50 22.33 -23.99
C THR A 222 16.09 22.88 -24.06
N THR A 223 15.93 24.17 -24.28
CA THR A 223 14.61 24.80 -24.48
C THR A 223 13.86 24.20 -25.69
N GLU A 224 14.59 23.91 -26.76
CA GLU A 224 14.05 23.28 -27.97
C GLU A 224 13.60 21.85 -27.73
N ASP A 225 14.41 21.03 -27.01
CA ASP A 225 14.05 19.68 -26.63
C ASP A 225 12.75 19.65 -25.80
N LEU A 226 12.61 20.59 -24.86
CA LEU A 226 11.42 20.67 -24.02
C LEU A 226 10.19 21.03 -24.83
N LEU A 227 10.29 22.02 -25.70
CA LEU A 227 9.16 22.41 -26.55
C LEU A 227 8.73 21.28 -27.48
N SER A 228 9.68 20.60 -28.12
CA SER A 228 9.40 19.45 -29.00
C SER A 228 8.80 18.25 -28.26
N TYR A 229 9.13 18.09 -26.95
CA TYR A 229 8.58 17.02 -26.11
C TYR A 229 7.14 17.27 -25.67
N PHE A 230 6.81 18.53 -25.35
CA PHE A 230 5.48 18.89 -24.83
C PHE A 230 4.50 19.28 -25.91
N TYR A 231 4.95 19.84 -27.03
CA TYR A 231 4.11 20.33 -28.11
C TYR A 231 4.39 19.60 -29.41
N GLU A 232 3.34 19.42 -30.18
CA GLU A 232 3.46 19.05 -31.58
C GLU A 232 3.77 20.28 -32.42
N THR A 233 4.42 20.12 -33.55
CA THR A 233 4.82 21.20 -34.42
C THR A 233 3.95 21.21 -35.69
N GLU A 234 3.53 22.42 -36.10
CA GLU A 234 2.90 22.67 -37.40
C GLU A 234 3.89 23.34 -38.33
N LYS A 235 4.13 22.73 -39.52
CA LYS A 235 4.99 23.30 -40.54
C LYS A 235 4.23 24.31 -41.36
N VAL A 236 4.74 25.56 -41.41
CA VAL A 236 4.23 26.62 -42.22
C VAL A 236 5.15 26.87 -43.41
N ILE A 237 4.60 26.95 -44.61
CA ILE A 237 5.29 27.20 -45.85
C ILE A 237 4.77 28.46 -46.47
N VAL A 238 5.66 29.41 -46.80
CA VAL A 238 5.38 30.68 -47.43
C VAL A 238 5.67 30.57 -48.92
N LYS A 239 4.67 30.86 -49.75
CA LYS A 239 4.85 30.94 -51.24
C LYS A 239 4.46 32.33 -51.70
N GLY A 240 5.44 33.19 -51.82
CA GLY A 240 5.20 34.59 -52.10
C GLY A 240 4.42 35.27 -50.98
N LYS A 241 3.24 35.83 -51.24
CA LYS A 241 2.34 36.45 -50.24
C LYS A 241 1.32 35.50 -49.65
N ARG A 242 1.43 34.19 -49.86
CA ARG A 242 0.43 33.21 -49.42
C ARG A 242 1.08 32.24 -48.43
N TYR A 243 0.37 32.00 -47.33
CA TYR A 243 0.76 31.08 -46.25
C TYR A 243 0.01 29.78 -46.39
N PHE A 244 0.69 28.68 -46.17
CA PHE A 244 0.16 27.33 -46.22
C PHE A 244 0.64 26.58 -44.99
N LYS A 245 -0.22 25.73 -44.40
CA LYS A 245 0.19 24.76 -43.39
C LYS A 245 0.16 23.35 -43.93
N GLU A 246 1.01 22.50 -43.42
CA GLU A 246 1.02 21.07 -43.73
C GLU A 246 -0.29 20.42 -43.29
N PHE A 247 -0.81 19.47 -44.10
CA PHE A 247 -2.03 18.76 -43.78
C PHE A 247 -1.79 17.76 -42.65
N ASN A 248 -2.43 17.97 -41.50
CA ASN A 248 -2.55 17.01 -40.42
C ASN A 248 -4.02 16.82 -40.05
N GLU A 249 -4.49 15.57 -40.11
CA GLU A 249 -5.90 15.22 -39.86
C GLU A 249 -6.33 15.57 -38.41
N GLU A 250 -5.46 15.37 -37.45
CA GLU A 250 -5.75 15.58 -36.01
C GLU A 250 -5.90 17.08 -35.68
N PHE A 251 -5.04 17.93 -36.25
CA PHE A 251 -5.03 19.37 -35.99
C PHE A 251 -6.22 20.07 -36.64
N LEU A 252 -6.73 19.53 -37.74
CA LEU A 252 -7.85 20.12 -38.46
C LEU A 252 -9.22 19.77 -37.89
N LYS A 253 -9.28 18.71 -37.08
CA LYS A 253 -10.56 18.24 -36.53
C LYS A 253 -11.13 19.27 -35.55
N GLY A 254 -12.26 19.85 -35.93
CA GLY A 254 -12.94 20.86 -35.11
C GLY A 254 -12.48 22.31 -35.31
N THR A 255 -11.39 22.55 -36.06
CA THR A 255 -10.92 23.91 -36.41
C THR A 255 -11.75 24.52 -37.54
N ARG A 256 -11.75 25.86 -37.68
CA ARG A 256 -12.42 26.61 -38.74
C ARG A 256 -11.42 27.01 -39.80
N ALA A 257 -11.79 26.84 -41.07
CA ALA A 257 -10.98 27.27 -42.20
C ALA A 257 -10.88 28.81 -42.25
N SER A 258 -9.67 29.36 -42.16
CA SER A 258 -9.41 30.79 -42.31
C SER A 258 -9.52 31.28 -43.76
N LYS A 259 -9.24 30.38 -44.73
CA LYS A 259 -9.42 30.59 -46.16
C LYS A 259 -10.24 29.45 -46.80
N GLU A 260 -10.77 29.69 -48.02
CA GLU A 260 -11.40 28.62 -48.77
C GLU A 260 -10.41 27.57 -49.20
N VAL A 261 -10.72 26.32 -48.87
CA VAL A 261 -9.93 25.16 -49.29
C VAL A 261 -10.58 24.56 -50.53
N ARG A 262 -9.87 24.58 -51.63
CA ARG A 262 -10.32 24.08 -52.95
C ARG A 262 -9.50 22.85 -53.33
N ASP A 263 -10.13 21.96 -54.07
CA ASP A 263 -9.44 20.88 -54.75
C ASP A 263 -8.48 21.42 -55.82
N ALA A 264 -7.23 21.04 -55.76
CA ALA A 264 -6.21 21.49 -56.71
C ALA A 264 -6.48 21.01 -58.16
N LYS A 265 -7.24 19.93 -58.33
CA LYS A 265 -7.53 19.33 -59.65
C LYS A 265 -8.88 19.78 -60.23
N SER A 266 -9.94 19.79 -59.40
CA SER A 266 -11.31 20.11 -59.88
C SER A 266 -11.71 21.56 -59.61
N GLY A 267 -11.01 22.35 -58.83
CA GLY A 267 -11.36 23.71 -58.41
C GLY A 267 -12.58 23.80 -57.48
N GLU A 268 -13.19 22.68 -57.13
CA GLU A 268 -14.36 22.60 -56.28
C GLU A 268 -14.04 23.01 -54.83
N VAL A 269 -14.91 23.79 -54.21
CA VAL A 269 -14.70 24.22 -52.82
C VAL A 269 -15.03 23.08 -51.87
N ILE A 270 -14.04 22.57 -51.15
CA ILE A 270 -14.17 21.50 -50.14
C ILE A 270 -14.65 22.08 -48.82
N VAL A 271 -14.04 23.19 -48.38
CA VAL A 271 -14.42 23.92 -47.14
C VAL A 271 -14.45 25.42 -47.43
N LYS A 272 -15.56 26.07 -47.10
CA LYS A 272 -15.70 27.53 -47.24
C LYS A 272 -15.06 28.24 -46.05
N LYS A 273 -14.59 29.49 -46.27
CA LYS A 273 -14.03 30.35 -45.20
C LYS A 273 -15.02 30.43 -44.02
N GLY A 274 -14.49 30.27 -42.80
CA GLY A 274 -15.24 30.34 -41.55
C GLY A 274 -16.05 29.08 -41.16
N ARG A 275 -16.04 28.02 -42.02
CA ARG A 275 -16.68 26.74 -41.69
C ARG A 275 -15.71 25.77 -41.02
N VAL A 276 -16.28 24.95 -40.12
CA VAL A 276 -15.52 23.91 -39.42
C VAL A 276 -15.13 22.77 -40.37
N PHE A 277 -13.93 22.24 -40.25
CA PHE A 277 -13.49 21.02 -40.94
C PHE A 277 -14.28 19.82 -40.42
N THR A 278 -15.27 19.39 -41.21
CA THR A 278 -16.04 18.19 -40.88
C THR A 278 -15.27 16.93 -41.20
N ILE A 279 -15.57 15.81 -40.51
CA ILE A 279 -14.95 14.51 -40.77
C ILE A 279 -15.03 14.10 -42.24
N LYS A 280 -16.15 14.46 -42.95
CA LYS A 280 -16.33 14.24 -44.40
C LYS A 280 -15.32 15.06 -45.21
N ALA A 281 -15.12 16.34 -44.87
CA ALA A 281 -14.15 17.21 -45.55
C ALA A 281 -12.72 16.72 -45.35
N ILE A 282 -12.35 16.30 -44.13
CA ILE A 282 -11.03 15.76 -43.77
C ILE A 282 -10.77 14.46 -44.58
N LYS A 283 -11.73 13.52 -44.59
CA LYS A 283 -11.61 12.28 -45.39
C LYS A 283 -11.47 12.57 -46.89
N ARG A 284 -12.16 13.62 -47.41
CA ARG A 284 -12.01 14.03 -48.79
C ARG A 284 -10.63 14.63 -49.09
N LEU A 285 -10.12 15.48 -48.20
CA LEU A 285 -8.76 16.01 -48.30
C LEU A 285 -7.70 14.91 -48.26
N ASN A 286 -7.89 13.92 -47.40
CA ASN A 286 -7.01 12.75 -47.30
C ASN A 286 -7.03 11.89 -48.58
N ALA A 287 -8.20 11.63 -49.13
CA ALA A 287 -8.39 10.92 -50.42
C ALA A 287 -7.70 11.64 -51.59
N LEU A 288 -7.69 12.96 -51.57
CA LEU A 288 -7.02 13.81 -52.56
C LEU A 288 -5.51 13.95 -52.31
N LYS A 289 -4.98 13.36 -51.23
CA LYS A 289 -3.57 13.47 -50.80
C LYS A 289 -3.13 14.96 -50.75
N ALA A 290 -4.00 15.82 -50.23
CA ALA A 290 -3.67 17.22 -50.01
C ALA A 290 -2.51 17.35 -49.06
N LYS A 291 -1.40 17.97 -49.45
CA LYS A 291 -0.23 18.20 -48.60
C LYS A 291 -0.25 19.54 -47.89
N LEU A 292 -0.87 20.53 -48.48
CA LEU A 292 -0.86 21.91 -48.00
C LEU A 292 -2.28 22.51 -47.98
N ILE A 293 -2.58 23.25 -46.94
CA ILE A 293 -3.83 23.95 -46.72
C ILE A 293 -3.56 25.45 -46.67
N PRO A 294 -4.28 26.27 -47.48
CA PRO A 294 -4.11 27.70 -47.45
C PRO A 294 -4.67 28.30 -46.16
N ILE A 295 -3.88 29.14 -45.50
CA ILE A 295 -4.24 29.83 -44.26
C ILE A 295 -4.12 31.35 -44.39
N ASN A 296 -4.77 32.07 -43.48
CA ASN A 296 -4.63 33.54 -43.37
C ASN A 296 -3.49 33.88 -42.40
N VAL A 297 -2.84 35.02 -42.58
CA VAL A 297 -1.77 35.50 -41.64
C VAL A 297 -2.31 35.63 -40.22
N GLU A 298 -3.55 36.06 -40.04
CA GLU A 298 -4.20 36.16 -38.72
C GLU A 298 -4.26 34.84 -37.94
N GLU A 299 -4.23 33.68 -38.63
CA GLU A 299 -4.27 32.36 -37.98
C GLU A 299 -2.92 31.99 -37.33
N ILE A 300 -1.82 32.49 -37.87
CA ILE A 300 -0.47 32.22 -37.36
C ILE A 300 0.04 33.32 -36.43
N MET A 301 -0.63 34.47 -36.38
CA MET A 301 -0.30 35.52 -35.44
C MET A 301 -0.46 35.04 -34.00
N GLU A 302 0.41 35.47 -33.12
CA GLU A 302 0.50 35.06 -31.71
C GLU A 302 0.86 33.55 -31.50
N HIS A 303 1.15 32.78 -32.54
CA HIS A 303 1.77 31.47 -32.40
C HIS A 303 3.29 31.62 -32.11
N ALA A 304 3.87 30.62 -31.46
CA ALA A 304 5.29 30.65 -31.10
C ALA A 304 6.12 29.74 -32.00
N PHE A 305 7.34 30.13 -32.26
CA PHE A 305 8.30 29.33 -33.03
C PHE A 305 8.77 28.11 -32.21
N ALA A 306 8.84 26.97 -32.91
CA ALA A 306 9.29 25.71 -32.32
C ALA A 306 10.82 25.61 -32.15
N SER A 307 11.56 26.28 -33.03
CA SER A 307 13.04 26.28 -33.05
C SER A 307 13.59 27.67 -33.31
N THR A 308 14.85 27.89 -32.94
CA THR A 308 15.59 29.11 -33.27
C THR A 308 15.89 29.14 -34.75
N ILE A 309 15.58 30.24 -35.40
CA ILE A 309 15.84 30.45 -36.84
C ILE A 309 17.04 31.37 -36.99
N MET A 310 18.10 30.84 -37.61
CA MET A 310 19.32 31.56 -37.86
C MET A 310 19.28 32.24 -39.24
N ASP A 311 19.92 33.38 -39.35
CA ASP A 311 20.14 34.05 -40.64
C ASP A 311 21.20 33.28 -41.44
N PRO A 312 20.88 32.82 -42.68
CA PRO A 312 21.82 32.06 -43.48
C PRO A 312 23.09 32.86 -43.88
N ASP A 313 23.03 34.19 -43.82
CA ASP A 313 24.15 35.08 -44.24
C ASP A 313 25.00 35.54 -43.06
N THR A 314 24.43 35.79 -41.87
CA THR A 314 25.11 36.37 -40.71
C THR A 314 25.36 35.45 -39.55
N ASP A 315 24.71 34.26 -39.58
CA ASP A 315 24.74 33.27 -38.51
C ASP A 315 24.25 33.83 -37.15
N GLU A 316 23.49 34.96 -37.20
CA GLU A 316 22.82 35.51 -36.02
C GLU A 316 21.37 35.03 -35.94
N PRO A 317 20.82 34.87 -34.73
CA PRO A 317 19.43 34.41 -34.57
C PRO A 317 18.45 35.53 -34.96
N ILE A 318 17.67 35.33 -36.02
CA ILE A 318 16.61 36.26 -36.44
C ILE A 318 15.43 36.14 -35.46
N VAL A 319 15.11 34.90 -35.05
CA VAL A 319 14.03 34.59 -34.15
C VAL A 319 14.49 33.59 -33.12
N LYS A 320 14.22 33.84 -31.85
CA LYS A 320 14.49 32.91 -30.76
C LYS A 320 13.39 31.91 -30.60
N VAL A 321 13.73 30.72 -30.13
CA VAL A 321 12.75 29.69 -29.77
C VAL A 321 11.72 30.24 -28.76
N ALA A 322 10.46 29.86 -28.88
CA ALA A 322 9.32 30.30 -28.07
C ALA A 322 8.91 31.78 -28.25
N GLU A 323 9.52 32.53 -29.17
CA GLU A 323 9.13 33.88 -29.52
C GLU A 323 7.80 33.86 -30.31
N LEU A 324 6.94 34.85 -30.08
CA LEU A 324 5.66 34.97 -30.78
C LEU A 324 5.86 35.57 -32.18
N ILE A 325 5.00 35.16 -33.08
CA ILE A 325 4.93 35.73 -34.40
C ILE A 325 4.29 37.11 -34.32
N ASP A 326 5.04 38.09 -34.77
CA ASP A 326 4.62 39.48 -34.99
C ASP A 326 4.82 39.91 -36.47
N GLU A 327 4.18 40.98 -36.93
CA GLU A 327 4.35 41.48 -38.31
C GLU A 327 5.81 41.81 -38.64
N ASP A 328 6.53 42.38 -37.66
CA ASP A 328 7.96 42.72 -37.78
C ASP A 328 8.83 41.49 -37.97
N VAL A 329 8.53 40.40 -37.25
CA VAL A 329 9.22 39.10 -37.36
C VAL A 329 8.99 38.45 -38.71
N LEU A 330 7.74 38.49 -39.22
CA LEU A 330 7.42 37.95 -40.56
C LEU A 330 8.11 38.72 -41.68
N THR A 331 8.29 40.01 -41.50
CA THR A 331 9.02 40.86 -42.46
C THR A 331 10.49 40.47 -42.46
N LYS A 332 11.13 40.36 -41.33
CA LYS A 332 12.54 39.90 -41.19
C LYS A 332 12.80 38.53 -41.82
N LEU A 333 11.85 37.57 -41.60
CA LEU A 333 11.95 36.23 -42.19
C LEU A 333 11.83 36.27 -43.71
N SER A 334 10.94 37.12 -44.24
CA SER A 334 10.79 37.31 -45.68
C SER A 334 12.02 37.95 -46.31
N ASP A 335 12.66 38.93 -45.62
CA ASP A 335 13.86 39.61 -46.08
C ASP A 335 15.10 38.69 -46.07
N ALA A 336 15.17 37.76 -45.11
CA ALA A 336 16.19 36.71 -45.02
C ALA A 336 15.94 35.54 -45.99
N GLY A 337 14.84 35.55 -46.75
CA GLY A 337 14.52 34.50 -47.71
C GLY A 337 14.07 33.18 -47.14
N ILE A 338 13.70 33.14 -45.88
CA ILE A 338 13.25 31.92 -45.16
C ILE A 338 11.76 31.67 -45.48
N ASN A 339 11.49 30.57 -46.21
CA ASN A 339 10.14 30.25 -46.70
C ASN A 339 9.46 29.10 -45.92
N GLU A 340 10.16 28.46 -45.01
CA GLU A 340 9.65 27.34 -44.20
C GLU A 340 10.06 27.54 -42.75
N PHE A 341 9.09 27.37 -41.85
CA PHE A 341 9.34 27.40 -40.42
C PHE A 341 8.31 26.57 -39.65
N ASP A 342 8.72 26.12 -38.48
CA ASP A 342 7.91 25.26 -37.62
C ASP A 342 7.32 26.09 -36.46
N LEU A 343 6.02 25.97 -36.24
CA LEU A 343 5.29 26.61 -35.16
C LEU A 343 4.84 25.59 -34.13
N LEU A 344 4.73 26.02 -32.89
CA LEU A 344 4.12 25.21 -31.84
C LEU A 344 2.61 25.15 -32.00
N TYR A 345 2.07 23.94 -32.01
CA TYR A 345 0.63 23.76 -31.98
C TYR A 345 0.11 24.01 -30.57
N VAL A 346 -0.56 25.13 -30.35
CA VAL A 346 -1.18 25.53 -29.08
C VAL A 346 -2.66 25.74 -29.33
N ASP A 347 -3.49 25.09 -28.52
CA ASP A 347 -4.94 25.26 -28.53
C ASP A 347 -5.40 25.61 -27.11
N ALA A 348 -6.24 26.59 -26.96
CA ALA A 348 -6.74 27.06 -25.68
C ALA A 348 -7.50 25.99 -24.86
N THR A 349 -7.97 24.93 -25.52
CA THR A 349 -8.81 23.89 -24.93
C THR A 349 -8.12 22.56 -24.73
N SER A 350 -7.25 22.15 -25.64
CA SER A 350 -6.66 20.82 -25.68
C SER A 350 -5.14 20.78 -25.53
N ASN A 351 -4.44 21.91 -25.72
CA ASN A 351 -2.98 22.00 -25.64
C ASN A 351 -2.55 23.37 -25.17
N SER A 352 -2.45 23.56 -23.86
CA SER A 352 -2.22 24.88 -23.26
C SER A 352 -0.77 25.36 -23.37
N ASP A 353 -0.60 26.66 -23.40
CA ASP A 353 0.68 27.38 -23.46
C ASP A 353 1.49 27.38 -22.12
N SER A 354 1.21 26.43 -21.21
CA SER A 354 1.71 26.43 -19.84
C SER A 354 3.22 26.28 -19.76
N ILE A 355 3.84 25.38 -20.53
CA ILE A 355 5.30 25.17 -20.52
C ILE A 355 6.01 26.35 -21.14
N ARG A 356 5.52 26.91 -22.24
CA ARG A 356 6.10 28.11 -22.84
C ARG A 356 6.10 29.30 -21.88
N LYS A 357 4.96 29.57 -21.22
CA LYS A 357 4.87 30.61 -20.17
C LYS A 357 5.84 30.38 -19.03
N THR A 358 6.04 29.11 -18.66
CA THR A 358 6.97 28.74 -17.59
C THR A 358 8.43 28.96 -18.04
N LEU A 359 8.76 28.64 -19.30
CA LEU A 359 10.09 28.87 -19.87
C LEU A 359 10.42 30.36 -19.96
N LEU A 360 9.46 31.22 -20.31
CA LEU A 360 9.66 32.69 -20.37
C LEU A 360 9.93 33.30 -18.98
N LEU A 361 9.43 32.68 -17.91
CA LEU A 361 9.67 33.09 -16.54
C LEU A 361 11.07 32.68 -16.06
N ASP A 362 11.66 31.68 -16.67
CA ASP A 362 12.93 31.07 -16.30
C ASP A 362 14.08 31.81 -17.02
N LYS A 363 14.90 32.55 -16.25
CA LYS A 363 16.02 33.36 -16.75
C LYS A 363 17.29 32.55 -16.99
N VAL A 364 17.33 31.29 -16.61
CA VAL A 364 18.51 30.43 -16.69
C VAL A 364 18.55 29.76 -18.05
N GLU A 365 19.70 29.77 -18.72
CA GLU A 365 19.86 29.14 -20.03
C GLU A 365 20.71 27.87 -19.97
N THR A 366 21.71 27.83 -19.08
CA THR A 366 22.66 26.70 -19.00
C THR A 366 22.32 25.67 -17.93
N LYS A 367 22.76 24.41 -18.14
CA LYS A 367 22.62 23.34 -17.18
C LYS A 367 23.29 23.64 -15.83
N GLU A 368 24.49 24.24 -15.88
CA GLU A 368 25.30 24.53 -14.69
C GLU A 368 24.65 25.58 -13.79
N GLU A 369 24.15 26.65 -14.40
CA GLU A 369 23.40 27.69 -13.68
C GLU A 369 22.11 27.12 -13.06
N ALA A 370 21.39 26.23 -13.78
CA ALA A 370 20.20 25.59 -13.26
C ALA A 370 20.50 24.73 -12.01
N LEU A 371 21.59 23.97 -12.04
CA LEU A 371 22.03 23.15 -10.90
C LEU A 371 22.37 24.00 -9.68
N ILE A 372 23.12 25.09 -9.89
CA ILE A 372 23.52 26.02 -8.82
C ILE A 372 22.29 26.70 -8.21
N GLU A 373 21.36 27.16 -9.05
CA GLU A 373 20.14 27.81 -8.57
C GLU A 373 19.25 26.87 -7.76
N ILE A 374 19.05 25.62 -8.19
CA ILE A 374 18.32 24.59 -7.44
C ILE A 374 19.01 24.32 -6.10
N TYR A 375 20.34 24.16 -6.12
CA TYR A 375 21.12 23.91 -4.90
C TYR A 375 20.97 25.05 -3.89
N ARG A 376 21.08 26.30 -4.33
CA ARG A 376 20.89 27.48 -3.47
C ARG A 376 19.50 27.56 -2.86
N ARG A 377 18.46 27.19 -3.61
CA ARG A 377 17.08 27.17 -3.10
C ARG A 377 16.83 26.07 -2.08
N LEU A 378 17.46 24.91 -2.27
CA LEU A 378 17.29 23.77 -1.38
C LEU A 378 18.24 23.83 -0.17
N ARG A 379 19.42 24.43 -0.32
CA ARG A 379 20.43 24.59 0.75
C ARG A 379 20.97 26.01 0.80
N PRO A 380 20.19 26.97 1.29
CA PRO A 380 20.66 28.36 1.40
C PRO A 380 21.86 28.44 2.34
N GLY A 381 22.86 29.22 1.96
CA GLY A 381 24.07 29.48 2.76
C GLY A 381 25.25 28.55 2.51
N ASN A 382 25.11 27.48 1.72
CA ASN A 382 26.25 26.63 1.35
C ASN A 382 26.85 27.06 0.03
N PRO A 383 28.20 26.97 -0.13
CA PRO A 383 28.84 27.25 -1.39
C PRO A 383 28.36 26.25 -2.46
N ALA A 384 27.98 26.77 -3.62
CA ALA A 384 27.46 25.98 -4.72
C ALA A 384 28.50 25.86 -5.83
N THR A 385 29.05 24.68 -6.07
CA THR A 385 29.79 24.34 -7.27
C THR A 385 28.94 23.44 -8.16
N PRO A 386 29.10 23.44 -9.49
CA PRO A 386 28.31 22.62 -10.40
C PRO A 386 28.37 21.13 -10.06
N GLU A 387 29.55 20.63 -9.69
CA GLU A 387 29.78 19.23 -9.33
C GLU A 387 29.03 18.83 -8.06
N VAL A 388 29.14 19.63 -7.00
CA VAL A 388 28.43 19.38 -5.72
C VAL A 388 26.90 19.47 -5.92
N ALA A 389 26.44 20.39 -6.77
CA ALA A 389 25.04 20.53 -7.09
C ALA A 389 24.50 19.34 -7.90
N GLN A 390 25.28 18.82 -8.85
CA GLN A 390 24.94 17.62 -9.62
C GLN A 390 24.86 16.39 -8.70
N ASP A 391 25.88 16.16 -7.88
CA ASP A 391 25.90 15.05 -6.92
C ASP A 391 24.74 15.13 -5.92
N PHE A 392 24.41 16.33 -5.49
CA PHE A 392 23.26 16.54 -4.61
C PHE A 392 21.93 16.17 -5.28
N LEU A 393 21.73 16.58 -6.54
CA LEU A 393 20.53 16.27 -7.31
C LEU A 393 20.42 14.76 -7.59
N ASP A 394 21.55 14.13 -7.94
CA ASP A 394 21.61 12.68 -8.18
C ASP A 394 21.30 11.88 -6.90
N ASN A 395 21.76 12.35 -5.75
CA ASN A 395 21.43 11.77 -4.45
C ASN A 395 19.94 11.90 -4.11
N LEU A 396 19.28 12.97 -4.53
CA LEU A 396 17.86 13.18 -4.22
C LEU A 396 16.95 12.14 -4.91
N PHE A 397 17.26 11.74 -6.17
CA PHE A 397 16.30 11.00 -7.01
C PHE A 397 16.86 9.76 -7.70
N PHE A 398 18.17 9.70 -8.01
CA PHE A 398 18.73 8.71 -8.94
C PHE A 398 19.66 7.69 -8.29
N ARG A 399 20.00 7.84 -7.01
CA ARG A 399 20.82 6.87 -6.28
C ARG A 399 19.96 5.99 -5.36
N SER A 400 20.08 4.69 -5.52
CA SER A 400 19.32 3.68 -4.74
C SER A 400 19.62 3.72 -3.24
N THR A 401 20.76 4.27 -2.82
CA THR A 401 21.13 4.47 -1.42
C THR A 401 20.23 5.47 -0.70
N TYR A 402 19.71 6.48 -1.42
CA TYR A 402 18.92 7.57 -0.84
C TYR A 402 17.47 7.58 -1.30
N TYR A 403 17.16 7.00 -2.45
CA TYR A 403 15.83 6.99 -3.04
C TYR A 403 15.35 5.58 -3.37
N ASP A 404 14.13 5.26 -2.97
CA ASP A 404 13.52 3.96 -3.23
C ASP A 404 12.00 4.12 -3.44
N LEU A 405 11.53 3.72 -4.61
CA LEU A 405 10.09 3.66 -4.95
C LEU A 405 9.46 2.35 -4.49
N SER A 406 10.26 1.32 -4.24
CA SER A 406 9.86 -0.08 -4.18
C SER A 406 9.20 -0.60 -5.49
N GLY A 407 8.98 -1.91 -5.58
CA GLY A 407 8.27 -2.51 -6.70
C GLY A 407 6.84 -1.97 -6.87
N VAL A 408 6.18 -1.65 -5.74
CA VAL A 408 4.82 -1.07 -5.73
C VAL A 408 4.78 0.30 -6.37
N GLY A 409 5.68 1.20 -5.96
CA GLY A 409 5.75 2.56 -6.52
C GLY A 409 6.07 2.55 -8.01
N ARG A 410 7.00 1.70 -8.44
CA ARG A 410 7.33 1.54 -9.87
C ARG A 410 6.14 1.01 -10.67
N LEU A 411 5.43 0.00 -10.17
CA LEU A 411 4.24 -0.54 -10.82
C LEU A 411 3.17 0.55 -11.02
N LYS A 412 2.91 1.34 -9.97
CA LYS A 412 1.95 2.44 -10.00
C LYS A 412 2.33 3.54 -10.99
N ILE A 413 3.59 3.94 -11.02
CA ILE A 413 4.09 4.93 -11.98
C ILE A 413 3.93 4.40 -13.41
N ASN A 414 4.34 3.16 -13.66
CA ASN A 414 4.23 2.56 -14.98
C ASN A 414 2.79 2.48 -15.47
N GLN A 415 1.85 2.04 -14.62
CA GLN A 415 0.42 1.99 -14.96
C GLN A 415 -0.16 3.39 -15.22
N ARG A 416 0.13 4.35 -14.34
CA ARG A 416 -0.49 5.68 -14.42
C ARG A 416 0.02 6.52 -15.58
N LEU A 417 1.30 6.39 -15.91
CA LEU A 417 1.96 7.13 -17.01
C LEU A 417 1.99 6.34 -18.31
N GLY A 418 1.41 5.14 -18.39
CA GLY A 418 1.40 4.31 -19.59
C GLY A 418 2.78 3.81 -20.03
N ILE A 419 3.71 3.67 -19.08
CA ILE A 419 5.06 3.17 -19.33
C ILE A 419 5.03 1.64 -19.34
N GLY A 420 5.69 1.01 -20.29
CA GLY A 420 5.72 -0.45 -20.40
C GLY A 420 6.24 -1.15 -19.14
N SER A 421 5.66 -2.33 -18.83
CA SER A 421 5.98 -3.13 -17.63
C SER A 421 7.41 -3.66 -17.55
N GLN A 422 8.20 -3.53 -18.61
CA GLN A 422 9.59 -3.98 -18.68
C GLN A 422 10.55 -3.18 -17.78
N ILE A 423 10.14 -1.99 -17.34
CA ILE A 423 10.97 -1.13 -16.50
C ILE A 423 10.74 -1.50 -15.04
N ASN A 424 11.74 -2.17 -14.45
CA ASN A 424 11.72 -2.62 -13.05
C ASN A 424 12.86 -1.96 -12.25
N LEU A 425 12.90 -0.63 -12.26
CA LEU A 425 13.88 0.16 -11.50
C LEU A 425 13.22 0.75 -10.27
N ASN A 426 13.82 0.58 -9.11
CA ASN A 426 13.31 1.13 -7.84
C ASN A 426 13.63 2.61 -7.62
N ILE A 427 14.34 3.25 -8.55
CA ILE A 427 14.69 4.67 -8.52
C ILE A 427 13.90 5.45 -9.58
N LEU A 428 13.77 6.75 -9.40
CA LEU A 428 13.19 7.63 -10.42
C LEU A 428 14.10 7.70 -11.65
N ARG A 429 13.50 7.96 -12.80
CA ARG A 429 14.20 8.36 -14.02
C ARG A 429 13.80 9.80 -14.35
N LYS A 430 14.64 10.47 -15.15
CA LYS A 430 14.34 11.81 -15.65
C LYS A 430 13.04 11.85 -16.43
N GLU A 431 12.81 10.82 -17.26
CA GLU A 431 11.58 10.66 -18.08
C GLU A 431 10.32 10.53 -17.21
N ASP A 432 10.38 9.89 -16.06
CA ASP A 432 9.22 9.75 -15.17
C ASP A 432 8.73 11.11 -14.68
N ILE A 433 9.65 12.03 -14.39
CA ILE A 433 9.35 13.39 -13.92
C ILE A 433 8.73 14.21 -15.04
N ILE A 434 9.31 14.14 -16.25
CA ILE A 434 8.79 14.86 -17.43
C ILE A 434 7.41 14.34 -17.83
N LEU A 435 7.22 13.01 -17.86
CA LEU A 435 5.92 12.40 -18.16
C LEU A 435 4.87 12.79 -17.11
N THR A 436 5.26 12.90 -15.83
CA THR A 436 4.35 13.39 -14.79
C THR A 436 3.92 14.83 -15.05
N ALA A 437 4.85 15.70 -15.44
CA ALA A 437 4.52 17.09 -15.81
C ALA A 437 3.61 17.13 -17.05
N LYS A 438 3.89 16.31 -18.06
CA LYS A 438 3.03 16.19 -19.27
C LYS A 438 1.62 15.76 -18.92
N ALA A 439 1.49 14.70 -18.10
CA ALA A 439 0.18 14.22 -17.64
C ALA A 439 -0.56 15.27 -16.79
N LEU A 440 0.15 16.07 -15.98
CA LEU A 440 -0.44 17.16 -15.20
C LEU A 440 -0.99 18.27 -16.10
N ILE A 441 -0.29 18.63 -17.19
CA ILE A 441 -0.75 19.61 -18.15
C ILE A 441 -1.95 19.07 -18.92
N GLN A 442 -1.90 17.82 -19.38
CA GLN A 442 -3.04 17.16 -20.03
C GLN A 442 -4.28 17.13 -19.14
N LEU A 443 -4.11 16.88 -17.85
CA LEU A 443 -5.19 16.92 -16.88
C LEU A 443 -5.79 18.33 -16.74
N ARG A 444 -4.96 19.36 -16.71
CA ARG A 444 -5.40 20.76 -16.71
C ARG A 444 -6.18 21.09 -17.98
N ASP A 445 -5.82 20.51 -19.11
CA ASP A 445 -6.45 20.67 -20.43
C ASP A 445 -7.67 19.73 -20.60
N THR A 446 -8.25 19.25 -19.50
CA THR A 446 -9.44 18.38 -19.44
C THR A 446 -9.26 16.99 -20.08
N GLN A 447 -8.04 16.57 -20.31
CA GLN A 447 -7.69 15.23 -20.81
C GLN A 447 -7.26 14.34 -19.64
N GLY A 448 -8.15 13.55 -19.11
CA GLY A 448 -7.84 12.61 -18.05
C GLY A 448 -8.71 12.72 -16.81
N VAL A 449 -8.42 11.88 -15.83
CA VAL A 449 -9.18 11.78 -14.57
C VAL A 449 -8.21 11.96 -13.39
N VAL A 450 -8.66 12.71 -12.40
CA VAL A 450 -7.97 12.90 -11.12
C VAL A 450 -8.03 11.60 -10.33
N ASP A 451 -6.95 11.31 -9.59
CA ASP A 451 -6.91 10.11 -8.77
C ASP A 451 -7.70 10.30 -7.48
N ASP A 452 -8.45 9.27 -7.11
CA ASP A 452 -9.11 9.22 -5.81
C ASP A 452 -8.11 8.72 -4.75
N ILE A 453 -7.77 9.61 -3.81
CA ILE A 453 -6.78 9.35 -2.77
C ILE A 453 -7.28 8.30 -1.77
N ASP A 454 -8.58 8.24 -1.52
CA ASP A 454 -9.19 7.36 -0.53
C ASP A 454 -9.53 5.97 -1.08
N HIS A 455 -9.38 5.78 -2.38
CA HIS A 455 -9.56 4.48 -3.02
C HIS A 455 -8.52 3.47 -2.51
N LEU A 456 -8.95 2.25 -2.13
CA LEU A 456 -8.03 1.21 -1.60
C LEU A 456 -7.00 0.70 -2.60
N GLY A 457 -7.15 0.99 -3.88
CA GLY A 457 -6.10 0.84 -4.88
C GLY A 457 -4.94 1.83 -4.72
N ASN A 458 -5.15 2.96 -4.04
CA ASN A 458 -4.17 4.00 -3.75
C ASN A 458 -3.69 4.02 -2.30
N ARG A 459 -4.35 3.26 -1.44
CA ARG A 459 -3.95 3.04 -0.05
C ARG A 459 -3.51 1.59 0.12
N ARG A 460 -2.40 1.38 0.81
CA ARG A 460 -1.86 0.05 1.08
C ARG A 460 -1.68 -0.20 2.56
N VAL A 461 -1.62 -1.46 2.92
CA VAL A 461 -1.37 -1.94 4.28
C VAL A 461 0.12 -2.18 4.46
N ARG A 462 0.68 -1.58 5.50
CA ARG A 462 2.03 -1.84 5.99
C ARG A 462 1.93 -2.74 7.20
N ALA A 463 2.20 -4.03 7.00
CA ALA A 463 2.16 -5.02 8.07
C ALA A 463 3.43 -5.00 8.93
N VAL A 464 3.45 -5.81 9.99
CA VAL A 464 4.54 -5.84 10.98
C VAL A 464 5.92 -6.08 10.37
N GLY A 465 6.03 -6.96 9.38
CA GLY A 465 7.31 -7.25 8.72
C GLY A 465 7.93 -6.04 8.06
N GLU A 466 7.13 -5.25 7.33
CA GLU A 466 7.57 -4.02 6.68
C GLU A 466 7.89 -2.90 7.70
N LEU A 467 7.12 -2.81 8.77
CA LEU A 467 7.41 -1.86 9.86
C LEU A 467 8.75 -2.16 10.52
N LEU A 468 9.03 -3.43 10.80
CA LEU A 468 10.31 -3.87 11.34
C LEU A 468 11.47 -3.66 10.36
N GLU A 469 11.25 -3.95 9.07
CA GLU A 469 12.24 -3.70 8.03
C GLU A 469 12.72 -2.24 8.04
N ASN A 470 11.81 -1.29 8.16
CA ASN A 470 12.14 0.13 8.25
C ASN A 470 12.96 0.46 9.50
N GLN A 471 12.62 -0.13 10.66
CA GLN A 471 13.37 0.09 11.91
C GLN A 471 14.78 -0.50 11.83
N TYR A 472 14.93 -1.72 11.31
CA TYR A 472 16.23 -2.33 11.10
C TYR A 472 17.11 -1.51 10.16
N ARG A 473 16.52 -0.96 9.08
CA ARG A 473 17.23 -0.07 8.15
C ARG A 473 17.75 1.18 8.84
N ILE A 474 16.93 1.84 9.66
CA ILE A 474 17.36 3.02 10.44
C ILE A 474 18.52 2.67 11.35
N GLY A 475 18.43 1.54 12.07
CA GLY A 475 19.49 1.06 12.94
C GLY A 475 20.77 0.73 12.20
N LEU A 476 20.67 0.07 11.04
CA LEU A 476 21.83 -0.28 10.19
C LEU A 476 22.52 0.93 9.59
N VAL A 477 21.78 1.95 9.16
CA VAL A 477 22.38 3.21 8.65
C VAL A 477 23.15 3.94 9.77
N ARG A 478 22.65 3.92 11.01
CA ARG A 478 23.40 4.46 12.16
C ARG A 478 24.69 3.66 12.42
N MET A 479 24.61 2.34 12.31
CA MET A 479 25.75 1.46 12.46
C MET A 479 26.78 1.65 11.33
N GLU A 480 26.32 1.80 10.09
CA GLU A 480 27.18 2.06 8.92
C GLU A 480 28.07 3.29 9.13
N ARG A 481 27.51 4.38 9.66
CA ARG A 481 28.30 5.58 9.97
C ARG A 481 29.39 5.30 10.99
N ALA A 482 29.04 4.57 12.04
CA ALA A 482 30.02 4.19 13.07
C ALA A 482 31.11 3.23 12.56
N ILE A 483 30.76 2.33 11.63
CA ILE A 483 31.73 1.44 10.98
C ILE A 483 32.69 2.25 10.10
N LYS A 484 32.18 3.15 9.26
CA LYS A 484 33.00 4.02 8.40
C LYS A 484 33.98 4.88 9.22
N GLU A 485 33.52 5.43 10.32
CA GLU A 485 34.35 6.20 11.25
C GLU A 485 35.45 5.33 11.88
N ARG A 486 35.14 4.13 12.32
CA ARG A 486 36.14 3.19 12.87
C ARG A 486 37.15 2.74 11.84
N MET A 487 36.70 2.43 10.61
CA MET A 487 37.58 2.01 9.51
C MET A 487 38.58 3.14 9.16
N SER A 488 38.19 4.41 9.30
CA SER A 488 39.06 5.55 8.99
C SER A 488 40.04 5.89 10.12
N LEU A 489 39.72 5.50 11.37
CA LEU A 489 40.57 5.83 12.53
C LEU A 489 41.61 4.76 12.88
N GLN A 490 41.41 3.53 12.42
CA GLN A 490 42.26 2.38 12.78
C GLN A 490 43.04 1.87 11.56
N GLU A 491 44.20 1.26 11.82
CA GLU A 491 44.97 0.60 10.77
C GLU A 491 44.20 -0.61 10.23
N VAL A 492 44.02 -0.64 8.94
CA VAL A 492 43.17 -1.62 8.23
C VAL A 492 43.65 -3.06 8.42
N ASP A 493 44.96 -3.26 8.59
CA ASP A 493 45.57 -4.57 8.75
C ASP A 493 45.25 -5.23 10.10
N ALA A 494 45.09 -4.44 11.16
CA ALA A 494 44.77 -4.90 12.50
C ALA A 494 43.26 -5.14 12.72
N LEU A 495 42.42 -4.67 11.82
CA LEU A 495 40.96 -4.73 11.96
C LEU A 495 40.44 -6.17 11.82
N MET A 496 39.53 -6.53 12.75
CA MET A 496 38.74 -7.75 12.67
C MET A 496 37.25 -7.40 12.49
N PRO A 497 36.46 -8.21 11.78
CA PRO A 497 35.04 -7.96 11.56
C PRO A 497 34.25 -7.71 12.84
N HIS A 498 34.53 -8.42 13.92
CA HIS A 498 33.81 -8.26 15.20
C HIS A 498 34.09 -6.93 15.91
N ASP A 499 35.23 -6.29 15.67
CA ASP A 499 35.56 -4.97 16.25
C ASP A 499 34.80 -3.85 15.54
N LEU A 500 34.51 -4.04 14.27
CA LEU A 500 33.80 -3.05 13.45
C LEU A 500 32.31 -2.99 13.74
N VAL A 501 31.69 -4.14 13.90
CA VAL A 501 30.22 -4.24 13.98
C VAL A 501 29.73 -4.12 15.42
N ASN A 502 28.98 -3.05 15.71
CA ASN A 502 28.34 -2.84 17.00
C ASN A 502 26.82 -2.98 16.85
N PRO A 503 26.17 -3.97 17.47
CA PRO A 503 24.72 -4.17 17.35
C PRO A 503 23.87 -3.20 18.18
N LYS A 504 24.46 -2.46 19.13
CA LYS A 504 23.72 -1.58 20.06
C LYS A 504 22.80 -0.56 19.37
N PRO A 505 23.20 0.15 18.30
CA PRO A 505 22.32 1.10 17.62
C PRO A 505 21.07 0.43 17.01
N VAL A 506 21.21 -0.79 16.50
CA VAL A 506 20.07 -1.53 15.92
C VAL A 506 19.14 -2.02 17.04
N SER A 507 19.70 -2.62 18.09
CA SER A 507 18.92 -3.09 19.24
C SER A 507 18.16 -1.95 19.93
N ALA A 508 18.75 -0.75 20.02
CA ALA A 508 18.11 0.41 20.60
C ALA A 508 16.85 0.85 19.80
N VAL A 509 16.97 0.93 18.47
CA VAL A 509 15.85 1.31 17.60
C VAL A 509 14.73 0.28 17.66
N VAL A 510 15.05 -1.02 17.66
CA VAL A 510 14.05 -2.08 17.75
C VAL A 510 13.34 -2.06 19.11
N LYS A 511 14.07 -1.88 20.21
CA LYS A 511 13.49 -1.74 21.55
C LYS A 511 12.60 -0.50 21.67
N GLU A 512 13.01 0.62 21.09
CA GLU A 512 12.23 1.85 21.05
C GLU A 512 10.91 1.63 20.27
N PHE A 513 10.96 0.95 19.13
CA PHE A 513 9.77 0.62 18.35
C PHE A 513 8.76 -0.20 19.14
N PHE A 514 9.18 -1.34 19.70
CA PHE A 514 8.26 -2.19 20.45
C PHE A 514 7.76 -1.56 21.75
N GLY A 515 8.55 -0.72 22.39
CA GLY A 515 8.21 -0.09 23.66
C GLY A 515 7.34 1.16 23.53
N THR A 516 7.64 2.03 22.57
CA THR A 516 7.08 3.39 22.51
C THR A 516 6.33 3.74 21.22
N SER A 517 6.39 2.90 20.19
CA SER A 517 5.67 3.18 18.94
C SER A 517 4.15 3.15 19.16
N GLN A 518 3.45 4.08 18.52
CA GLN A 518 1.99 4.13 18.51
C GLN A 518 1.34 2.88 17.88
N LEU A 519 2.05 2.17 17.02
CA LEU A 519 1.59 0.95 16.35
C LEU A 519 1.83 -0.31 17.16
N SER A 520 2.82 -0.32 18.07
CA SER A 520 3.03 -1.41 19.01
C SER A 520 2.17 -1.16 20.24
N GLN A 521 1.07 -1.88 20.34
CA GLN A 521 0.06 -1.68 21.37
C GLN A 521 0.01 -2.84 22.33
N PHE A 522 -0.33 -2.55 23.57
CA PHE A 522 -0.68 -3.54 24.56
C PHE A 522 -1.90 -4.31 24.08
N MET A 523 -1.83 -5.64 23.99
CA MET A 523 -2.89 -6.44 23.42
C MET A 523 -4.17 -6.34 24.25
N ASP A 524 -5.29 -6.09 23.62
CA ASP A 524 -6.61 -6.21 24.23
C ASP A 524 -6.97 -7.68 24.36
N GLN A 525 -6.91 -8.20 25.59
CA GLN A 525 -6.98 -9.62 25.93
C GLN A 525 -8.19 -9.91 26.84
N THR A 526 -9.24 -9.13 26.75
CA THR A 526 -10.46 -9.33 27.55
C THR A 526 -11.11 -10.69 27.21
N ASN A 527 -11.24 -11.00 25.92
CA ASN A 527 -11.80 -12.25 25.43
C ASN A 527 -11.14 -12.65 24.08
N PRO A 528 -11.33 -13.87 23.57
CA PRO A 528 -10.72 -14.30 22.30
C PRO A 528 -11.10 -13.45 21.10
N LEU A 529 -12.29 -12.89 21.08
CA LEU A 529 -12.75 -12.03 20.00
C LEU A 529 -12.00 -10.69 20.00
N SER A 530 -11.75 -10.09 21.18
CA SER A 530 -10.98 -8.85 21.26
C SER A 530 -9.54 -9.03 20.81
N GLU A 531 -8.91 -10.17 21.10
CA GLU A 531 -7.59 -10.53 20.60
C GLU A 531 -7.57 -10.62 19.07
N THR A 532 -8.49 -11.40 18.50
CA THR A 532 -8.58 -11.58 17.04
C THR A 532 -8.82 -10.25 16.33
N THR A 533 -9.74 -9.44 16.83
CA THR A 533 -10.05 -8.14 16.26
C THR A 533 -8.87 -7.19 16.33
N HIS A 534 -8.12 -7.17 17.44
CA HIS A 534 -6.93 -6.36 17.60
C HIS A 534 -5.83 -6.71 16.59
N LYS A 535 -5.64 -7.99 16.33
CA LYS A 535 -4.67 -8.48 15.33
C LYS A 535 -5.06 -8.15 13.88
N ARG A 536 -6.35 -8.01 13.60
CA ARG A 536 -6.91 -7.68 12.27
C ARG A 536 -7.20 -6.18 12.08
N ARG A 537 -6.80 -5.35 13.03
CA ARG A 537 -7.02 -3.89 12.99
C ARG A 537 -6.08 -3.23 11.99
N LEU A 538 -6.61 -2.22 11.30
CA LEU A 538 -5.87 -1.34 10.41
C LEU A 538 -5.96 0.08 10.95
N SER A 539 -4.81 0.71 11.20
CA SER A 539 -4.75 2.09 11.71
C SER A 539 -4.24 3.03 10.63
N ALA A 540 -4.94 4.14 10.40
CA ALA A 540 -4.45 5.22 9.53
C ALA A 540 -3.47 6.16 10.26
N LEU A 541 -3.33 6.00 11.57
CA LEU A 541 -2.47 6.80 12.44
C LEU A 541 -1.04 6.25 12.47
N GLY A 542 -0.14 6.95 13.15
CA GLY A 542 1.23 6.50 13.38
C GLY A 542 2.26 7.19 12.51
N PRO A 543 3.52 6.77 12.57
CA PRO A 543 4.62 7.37 11.82
C PRO A 543 4.39 7.29 10.30
N GLY A 544 4.45 8.42 9.62
CA GLY A 544 4.16 8.53 8.19
C GLY A 544 2.67 8.41 7.82
N GLY A 545 1.77 8.34 8.80
CA GLY A 545 0.32 8.32 8.62
C GLY A 545 -0.35 9.67 8.93
N LEU A 546 -1.65 9.62 9.16
CA LEU A 546 -2.47 10.80 9.50
C LEU A 546 -2.38 11.14 10.99
N THR A 547 -2.65 12.40 11.32
CA THR A 547 -2.92 12.84 12.70
C THR A 547 -4.43 13.06 12.86
N ARG A 548 -4.95 12.85 14.06
CA ARG A 548 -6.39 12.97 14.35
C ARG A 548 -6.96 14.33 13.96
N GLU A 549 -6.22 15.40 14.26
CA GLU A 549 -6.63 16.79 14.04
C GLU A 549 -6.63 17.17 12.55
N ARG A 550 -5.78 16.51 11.74
CA ARG A 550 -5.62 16.77 10.30
C ARG A 550 -6.44 15.85 9.42
N ALA A 551 -7.07 14.83 10.00
CA ALA A 551 -7.92 13.91 9.27
C ALA A 551 -9.27 14.54 8.99
N GLY A 552 -9.55 14.86 7.73
CA GLY A 552 -10.85 15.37 7.27
C GLY A 552 -11.93 14.29 7.26
N PHE A 553 -13.17 14.68 6.95
CA PHE A 553 -14.30 13.76 6.84
C PHE A 553 -14.11 12.73 5.71
N GLU A 554 -13.52 13.12 4.58
CA GLU A 554 -13.34 12.25 3.41
C GLU A 554 -12.54 10.98 3.73
N VAL A 555 -11.51 11.07 4.58
CA VAL A 555 -10.69 9.91 5.00
C VAL A 555 -11.43 9.00 5.98
N ARG A 556 -12.40 9.53 6.73
CA ARG A 556 -13.18 8.82 7.75
C ARG A 556 -14.42 8.13 7.18
N ASP A 557 -14.85 8.54 6.00
CA ASP A 557 -16.04 8.02 5.33
C ASP A 557 -15.82 6.60 4.80
N VAL A 558 -16.91 5.87 4.60
CA VAL A 558 -16.89 4.57 3.94
C VAL A 558 -16.84 4.79 2.43
N HIS A 559 -15.78 4.26 1.79
CA HIS A 559 -15.57 4.34 0.36
C HIS A 559 -16.10 3.09 -0.35
N PRO A 560 -16.64 3.16 -1.57
CA PRO A 560 -17.10 1.98 -2.32
C PRO A 560 -16.03 0.89 -2.49
N SER A 561 -14.75 1.24 -2.59
CA SER A 561 -13.64 0.28 -2.66
C SER A 561 -13.42 -0.53 -1.38
N HIS A 562 -14.08 -0.17 -0.26
CA HIS A 562 -14.02 -0.90 1.00
C HIS A 562 -14.80 -2.21 0.96
N TYR A 563 -15.67 -2.39 -0.03
CA TYR A 563 -16.50 -3.58 -0.18
C TYR A 563 -15.66 -4.86 -0.16
N GLY A 564 -15.97 -5.76 0.77
CA GLY A 564 -15.27 -7.03 0.93
C GLY A 564 -13.83 -6.92 1.48
N ARG A 565 -13.32 -5.71 1.79
CA ARG A 565 -11.96 -5.46 2.26
C ARG A 565 -11.90 -4.88 3.66
N ILE A 566 -12.64 -3.83 3.89
CA ILE A 566 -12.74 -3.14 5.19
C ILE A 566 -14.19 -3.15 5.64
N CYS A 567 -14.41 -3.52 6.90
CA CYS A 567 -15.75 -3.51 7.47
C CYS A 567 -16.32 -2.09 7.54
N PRO A 568 -17.52 -1.83 7.02
CA PRO A 568 -18.14 -0.52 7.08
C PRO A 568 -18.74 -0.19 8.45
N ILE A 569 -18.86 -1.17 9.34
CA ILE A 569 -19.57 -1.06 10.62
C ILE A 569 -18.58 -0.95 11.78
N GLU A 570 -17.56 -1.79 11.82
CA GLU A 570 -16.65 -1.90 12.97
C GLU A 570 -15.60 -0.77 12.94
N THR A 571 -15.82 0.26 13.74
CA THR A 571 -14.88 1.36 13.98
C THR A 571 -15.09 1.91 15.39
N PRO A 572 -14.08 2.47 16.06
CA PRO A 572 -14.29 3.12 17.36
C PRO A 572 -15.27 4.30 17.26
N GLU A 573 -16.00 4.54 18.33
CA GLU A 573 -16.78 5.76 18.52
C GLU A 573 -15.86 6.86 19.10
N GLY A 574 -16.01 8.09 18.62
CA GLY A 574 -15.24 9.24 19.11
C GLY A 574 -14.18 9.75 18.15
N PRO A 575 -13.04 10.30 18.65
CA PRO A 575 -12.06 11.01 17.82
C PRO A 575 -11.39 10.14 16.74
N ASN A 576 -11.34 8.83 16.92
CA ASN A 576 -10.70 7.88 16.02
C ASN A 576 -11.66 7.23 15.02
N ILE A 577 -12.91 7.71 14.92
CA ILE A 577 -13.90 7.15 13.97
C ILE A 577 -13.36 7.21 12.54
N GLY A 578 -13.48 6.10 11.83
CA GLY A 578 -13.01 5.96 10.44
C GLY A 578 -11.50 5.93 10.25
N LEU A 579 -10.70 6.22 11.29
CA LEU A 579 -9.22 6.16 11.22
C LEU A 579 -8.68 4.81 11.69
N ILE A 580 -9.42 4.12 12.53
CA ILE A 580 -9.12 2.76 12.97
C ILE A 580 -10.25 1.89 12.45
N VAL A 581 -9.91 0.97 11.57
CA VAL A 581 -10.87 0.10 10.89
C VAL A 581 -10.43 -1.37 11.01
N SER A 582 -11.32 -2.29 10.72
CA SER A 582 -11.06 -3.73 10.78
C SER A 582 -11.13 -4.37 9.40
N LEU A 583 -10.24 -5.32 9.16
CA LEU A 583 -10.21 -6.12 7.94
C LEU A 583 -11.46 -7.01 7.86
N SER A 584 -12.07 -7.12 6.68
CA SER A 584 -13.21 -8.01 6.45
C SER A 584 -12.83 -9.48 6.57
N THR A 585 -13.82 -10.34 6.83
CA THR A 585 -13.60 -11.76 7.18
C THR A 585 -12.83 -12.53 6.11
N TYR A 586 -13.13 -12.34 4.83
CA TYR A 586 -12.48 -13.04 3.71
C TYR A 586 -11.32 -12.27 3.08
N ALA A 587 -11.07 -11.04 3.51
CA ALA A 587 -10.02 -10.20 2.97
C ALA A 587 -8.64 -10.70 3.40
N ARG A 588 -7.68 -10.58 2.49
CA ARG A 588 -6.27 -10.82 2.74
C ARG A 588 -5.42 -9.70 2.15
N VAL A 589 -4.18 -9.59 2.58
CA VAL A 589 -3.22 -8.61 2.06
C VAL A 589 -2.31 -9.30 1.06
N ASN A 590 -2.17 -8.74 -0.15
CA ASN A 590 -1.29 -9.28 -1.18
C ASN A 590 0.19 -8.95 -0.90
N PRO A 591 1.14 -9.54 -1.65
CA PRO A 591 2.58 -9.25 -1.47
C PRO A 591 2.96 -7.79 -1.65
N TYR A 592 2.17 -7.01 -2.37
CA TYR A 592 2.38 -5.57 -2.57
C TYR A 592 1.75 -4.70 -1.46
N GLY A 593 0.98 -5.29 -0.54
CA GLY A 593 0.32 -4.61 0.55
C GLY A 593 -1.10 -4.13 0.25
N PHE A 594 -1.67 -4.42 -0.91
CA PHE A 594 -3.07 -4.12 -1.21
C PHE A 594 -4.00 -5.18 -0.66
N ILE A 595 -5.21 -4.76 -0.27
CA ILE A 595 -6.20 -5.67 0.27
C ILE A 595 -6.96 -6.31 -0.89
N GLU A 596 -6.99 -7.64 -0.92
CA GLU A 596 -7.70 -8.46 -1.89
C GLU A 596 -8.93 -9.10 -1.28
N THR A 597 -9.96 -9.28 -2.08
CA THR A 597 -11.17 -10.00 -1.70
C THR A 597 -11.46 -11.10 -2.73
N PRO A 598 -12.00 -12.26 -2.31
CA PRO A 598 -12.28 -13.35 -3.22
C PRO A 598 -13.61 -13.16 -3.95
N TYR A 599 -13.62 -13.54 -5.23
CA TYR A 599 -14.81 -13.59 -6.07
C TYR A 599 -14.89 -14.91 -6.83
N ARG A 600 -16.12 -15.36 -7.13
CA ARG A 600 -16.34 -16.49 -8.04
C ARG A 600 -16.30 -16.00 -9.47
N VAL A 601 -15.63 -16.74 -10.33
CA VAL A 601 -15.56 -16.44 -11.76
C VAL A 601 -16.85 -16.91 -12.45
N VAL A 602 -17.44 -16.04 -13.24
CA VAL A 602 -18.61 -16.31 -14.08
C VAL A 602 -18.15 -16.44 -15.53
N GLY A 603 -18.61 -17.43 -16.21
CA GLY A 603 -18.33 -17.62 -17.65
C GLY A 603 -19.60 -18.06 -18.39
N ASN A 604 -19.94 -17.39 -19.47
CA ASN A 604 -21.14 -17.67 -20.28
C ASN A 604 -22.44 -17.74 -19.44
N ALA A 605 -22.66 -16.75 -18.57
CA ALA A 605 -23.78 -16.66 -17.64
C ALA A 605 -23.89 -17.84 -16.64
N LYS A 606 -22.81 -18.61 -16.45
CA LYS A 606 -22.72 -19.69 -15.45
C LYS A 606 -21.67 -19.35 -14.41
N VAL A 607 -22.05 -19.49 -13.17
CA VAL A 607 -21.16 -19.31 -12.02
C VAL A 607 -20.34 -20.57 -11.83
N THR A 608 -19.02 -20.43 -11.78
CA THR A 608 -18.10 -21.54 -11.55
C THR A 608 -17.68 -21.60 -10.08
N ASP A 609 -17.13 -22.74 -9.64
CA ASP A 609 -16.53 -22.87 -8.30
C ASP A 609 -15.07 -22.35 -8.26
N LYS A 610 -14.59 -21.76 -9.37
CA LYS A 610 -13.28 -21.18 -9.45
C LYS A 610 -13.26 -19.80 -8.75
N VAL A 611 -12.34 -19.63 -7.82
CA VAL A 611 -12.21 -18.41 -7.03
C VAL A 611 -10.97 -17.61 -7.46
N LYS A 612 -11.14 -16.32 -7.62
CA LYS A 612 -10.07 -15.37 -7.91
C LYS A 612 -10.07 -14.28 -6.85
N PHE A 613 -8.91 -13.99 -6.29
CA PHE A 613 -8.71 -12.83 -5.42
C PHE A 613 -8.35 -11.62 -6.28
N LEU A 614 -9.01 -10.50 -6.03
CA LEU A 614 -8.81 -9.26 -6.76
C LEU A 614 -8.58 -8.09 -5.80
N ASP A 615 -7.67 -7.21 -6.17
CA ASP A 615 -7.51 -5.94 -5.50
C ASP A 615 -8.56 -4.91 -5.97
N ALA A 616 -8.61 -3.75 -5.32
CA ALA A 616 -9.60 -2.73 -5.63
C ALA A 616 -9.41 -2.09 -7.02
N PHE A 617 -8.22 -2.17 -7.59
CA PHE A 617 -7.93 -1.62 -8.90
C PHE A 617 -8.37 -2.55 -10.03
N GLU A 618 -8.12 -3.86 -9.85
CA GLU A 618 -8.50 -4.89 -10.81
C GLU A 618 -10.01 -5.05 -10.95
N GLU A 619 -10.77 -4.79 -9.86
CA GLU A 619 -12.23 -4.93 -9.88
C GLU A 619 -12.99 -3.72 -10.43
N LYS A 620 -12.32 -2.56 -10.60
CA LYS A 620 -12.97 -1.26 -10.82
C LYS A 620 -14.03 -1.24 -11.92
N ASP A 621 -13.75 -1.89 -13.05
CA ASP A 621 -14.60 -1.86 -14.24
C ASP A 621 -15.38 -3.17 -14.48
N LEU A 622 -15.26 -4.15 -13.56
CA LEU A 622 -15.88 -5.46 -13.72
C LEU A 622 -17.30 -5.49 -13.11
N PRO A 623 -18.31 -6.01 -13.83
CA PRO A 623 -19.63 -6.24 -13.27
C PRO A 623 -19.61 -7.43 -12.30
N ILE A 624 -19.95 -7.19 -11.04
CA ILE A 624 -19.94 -8.18 -9.98
C ILE A 624 -21.35 -8.41 -9.43
N ALA A 625 -21.86 -9.62 -9.59
CA ALA A 625 -23.18 -10.00 -9.06
C ALA A 625 -23.14 -10.21 -7.55
N GLN A 626 -24.26 -9.95 -6.88
CA GLN A 626 -24.40 -10.21 -5.45
C GLN A 626 -24.47 -11.72 -5.14
N ALA A 627 -24.04 -12.11 -3.94
CA ALA A 627 -24.02 -13.50 -3.50
C ALA A 627 -25.43 -14.15 -3.39
N ASN A 628 -26.48 -13.34 -3.21
CA ASN A 628 -27.87 -13.78 -3.10
C ASN A 628 -28.59 -13.88 -4.45
N ALA A 629 -27.94 -13.63 -5.57
CA ALA A 629 -28.54 -13.76 -6.89
C ALA A 629 -29.04 -15.21 -7.12
N PRO A 630 -30.29 -15.41 -7.59
CA PRO A 630 -30.84 -16.74 -7.77
C PRO A 630 -30.11 -17.50 -8.88
N ILE A 631 -29.61 -18.68 -8.54
CA ILE A 631 -28.83 -19.56 -9.42
C ILE A 631 -29.58 -20.92 -9.53
N ASP A 632 -29.63 -21.48 -10.73
CA ASP A 632 -30.14 -22.84 -10.98
C ASP A 632 -29.13 -23.90 -10.51
N GLN A 633 -29.57 -25.14 -10.38
CA GLN A 633 -28.74 -26.29 -10.01
C GLN A 633 -27.50 -26.48 -10.92
N LYS A 634 -27.57 -26.01 -12.14
CA LYS A 634 -26.46 -26.01 -13.12
C LYS A 634 -25.51 -24.80 -13.01
N GLY A 635 -25.75 -23.91 -12.06
CA GLY A 635 -24.94 -22.70 -11.87
C GLY A 635 -25.31 -21.51 -12.77
N ALA A 636 -26.38 -21.58 -13.55
CA ALA A 636 -26.82 -20.49 -14.42
C ALA A 636 -27.74 -19.53 -13.65
N TYR A 637 -27.68 -18.23 -13.98
CA TYR A 637 -28.60 -17.24 -13.44
C TYR A 637 -30.03 -17.47 -13.94
N VAL A 638 -30.99 -17.46 -13.04
CA VAL A 638 -32.42 -17.65 -13.36
C VAL A 638 -32.98 -16.41 -14.06
N ASN A 639 -32.64 -15.23 -13.59
CA ASN A 639 -33.12 -13.96 -14.12
C ASN A 639 -32.26 -13.50 -15.30
N ALA A 640 -32.86 -12.84 -16.30
CA ALA A 640 -32.16 -12.23 -17.43
C ALA A 640 -31.34 -11.00 -16.99
N LEU A 641 -31.87 -10.21 -16.05
CA LEU A 641 -31.21 -9.07 -15.42
C LEU A 641 -30.87 -9.42 -13.98
N VAL A 642 -29.65 -9.18 -13.59
CA VAL A 642 -29.11 -9.46 -12.25
C VAL A 642 -28.59 -8.18 -11.62
N THR A 643 -28.94 -7.96 -10.36
CA THR A 643 -28.37 -6.83 -9.60
C THR A 643 -26.89 -7.04 -9.43
N SER A 644 -26.11 -6.13 -9.99
CA SER A 644 -24.66 -6.18 -10.00
C SER A 644 -24.08 -4.84 -9.59
N ARG A 645 -22.85 -4.88 -9.10
CA ARG A 645 -22.05 -3.70 -8.73
C ARG A 645 -21.04 -3.44 -9.83
N VAL A 646 -21.04 -2.22 -10.37
CA VAL A 646 -20.09 -1.76 -11.38
C VAL A 646 -19.54 -0.40 -10.94
N ALA A 647 -18.24 -0.26 -10.86
CA ALA A 647 -17.56 0.99 -10.43
C ALA A 647 -18.09 1.59 -9.11
N GLY A 648 -18.57 0.75 -8.19
CA GLY A 648 -19.12 1.17 -6.89
C GLY A 648 -20.61 1.48 -6.88
N GLU A 649 -21.29 1.48 -8.02
CA GLU A 649 -22.73 1.70 -8.13
C GLU A 649 -23.48 0.39 -8.39
N PHE A 650 -24.70 0.29 -7.84
CA PHE A 650 -25.56 -0.87 -8.06
C PHE A 650 -26.46 -0.63 -9.28
N MET A 651 -26.40 -1.53 -10.22
CA MET A 651 -27.22 -1.49 -11.44
C MET A 651 -27.69 -2.88 -11.86
N MET A 652 -28.70 -2.93 -12.70
CA MET A 652 -29.17 -4.17 -13.30
C MET A 652 -28.38 -4.44 -14.57
N VAL A 653 -27.67 -5.56 -14.60
CA VAL A 653 -26.81 -5.98 -15.72
C VAL A 653 -27.35 -7.27 -16.32
N GLU A 654 -27.26 -7.42 -17.64
CA GLU A 654 -27.60 -8.65 -18.32
C GLU A 654 -26.67 -9.78 -17.88
N LYS A 655 -27.21 -10.96 -17.64
CA LYS A 655 -26.48 -12.14 -17.11
C LYS A 655 -25.25 -12.52 -17.95
N GLU A 656 -25.23 -12.16 -19.24
CA GLU A 656 -24.13 -12.49 -20.16
C GLU A 656 -22.92 -11.57 -19.98
N HIS A 657 -23.11 -10.38 -19.42
CA HIS A 657 -22.06 -9.40 -19.17
C HIS A 657 -21.50 -9.45 -17.74
N ILE A 658 -21.92 -10.42 -16.93
CA ILE A 658 -21.42 -10.56 -15.57
C ILE A 658 -20.13 -11.40 -15.58
N ASP A 659 -19.08 -10.84 -15.05
CA ASP A 659 -17.75 -11.46 -14.98
C ASP A 659 -17.50 -12.20 -13.66
N LEU A 660 -18.03 -11.67 -12.57
CA LEU A 660 -17.74 -12.11 -11.21
C LEU A 660 -19.02 -12.19 -10.35
N MET A 661 -18.94 -12.95 -9.29
CA MET A 661 -19.98 -13.04 -8.26
C MET A 661 -19.34 -13.07 -6.87
N ASP A 662 -19.98 -12.41 -5.89
CA ASP A 662 -19.57 -12.47 -4.49
C ASP A 662 -19.65 -13.92 -3.95
N ILE A 663 -18.74 -14.25 -3.01
CA ILE A 663 -18.69 -15.59 -2.41
C ILE A 663 -19.77 -15.75 -1.35
N SER A 664 -19.88 -14.77 -0.45
CA SER A 664 -20.78 -14.83 0.71
C SER A 664 -21.16 -13.42 1.15
N PRO A 665 -22.34 -13.20 1.73
CA PRO A 665 -22.69 -11.93 2.38
C PRO A 665 -21.75 -11.56 3.55
N ASN A 666 -21.17 -12.54 4.23
CA ASN A 666 -20.20 -12.32 5.31
C ASN A 666 -18.89 -11.70 4.83
N GLN A 667 -18.66 -11.71 3.54
CA GLN A 667 -17.51 -11.06 2.90
C GLN A 667 -17.44 -9.56 3.19
N LEU A 668 -18.59 -8.91 3.35
CA LEU A 668 -18.69 -7.46 3.57
C LEU A 668 -18.21 -7.01 4.94
N VAL A 669 -18.40 -7.82 5.97
CA VAL A 669 -18.26 -7.44 7.38
C VAL A 669 -17.02 -8.06 8.04
N SER A 670 -16.59 -7.46 9.15
CA SER A 670 -15.49 -7.97 9.98
C SER A 670 -15.93 -9.19 10.82
N VAL A 671 -14.99 -9.80 11.52
CA VAL A 671 -15.24 -10.94 12.39
C VAL A 671 -16.24 -10.59 13.49
N SER A 672 -16.07 -9.46 14.17
CA SER A 672 -17.01 -9.06 15.24
C SER A 672 -18.41 -8.80 14.71
N ALA A 673 -18.54 -8.10 13.59
CA ALA A 673 -19.84 -7.83 13.00
C ALA A 673 -20.50 -9.11 12.44
N SER A 674 -19.73 -10.05 11.93
CA SER A 674 -20.24 -11.32 11.41
C SER A 674 -20.76 -12.27 12.49
N LEU A 675 -20.44 -12.02 13.75
CA LEU A 675 -20.98 -12.77 14.90
C LEU A 675 -22.38 -12.28 15.35
N ILE A 676 -22.85 -11.15 14.84
CA ILE A 676 -24.17 -10.60 15.17
C ILE A 676 -25.23 -11.38 14.38
N PRO A 677 -26.13 -12.13 15.03
CA PRO A 677 -27.22 -12.82 14.34
C PRO A 677 -28.23 -11.80 13.82
N PHE A 678 -28.80 -12.02 12.63
CA PHE A 678 -29.77 -11.14 11.98
C PHE A 678 -29.26 -9.71 11.76
N LEU A 679 -27.96 -9.56 11.47
CA LEU A 679 -27.31 -8.27 11.25
C LEU A 679 -28.01 -7.44 10.16
N GLU A 680 -28.55 -8.10 9.14
CA GLU A 680 -29.28 -7.46 8.04
C GLU A 680 -30.52 -6.70 8.46
N ASN A 681 -31.06 -6.97 9.64
CA ASN A 681 -32.25 -6.32 10.20
C ASN A 681 -31.89 -5.15 11.14
N ASP A 682 -30.62 -4.97 11.47
CA ASP A 682 -30.15 -3.94 12.39
C ASP A 682 -29.69 -2.69 11.65
N ASP A 683 -29.92 -1.51 12.26
CA ASP A 683 -29.33 -0.27 11.80
C ASP A 683 -27.80 -0.28 11.97
N ALA A 684 -27.09 0.30 11.01
CA ALA A 684 -25.63 0.33 11.03
C ALA A 684 -25.03 0.94 12.30
N ASN A 685 -25.68 2.01 12.84
CA ASN A 685 -25.21 2.65 14.07
C ASN A 685 -25.29 1.72 15.27
N ARG A 686 -26.37 0.93 15.38
CA ARG A 686 -26.55 -0.03 16.48
C ARG A 686 -25.69 -1.27 16.30
N ALA A 687 -25.46 -1.70 15.07
CA ALA A 687 -24.50 -2.78 14.76
C ALA A 687 -23.06 -2.38 15.13
N LEU A 688 -22.67 -1.12 14.91
CA LEU A 688 -21.39 -0.58 15.32
C LEU A 688 -21.21 -0.65 16.84
N MET A 689 -22.21 -0.17 17.59
CA MET A 689 -22.19 -0.22 19.06
C MET A 689 -22.12 -1.68 19.53
N GLY A 690 -22.94 -2.56 18.98
CA GLY A 690 -22.99 -3.99 19.31
C GLY A 690 -21.68 -4.72 19.04
N SER A 691 -21.05 -4.49 17.90
CA SER A 691 -19.75 -5.09 17.56
C SER A 691 -18.64 -4.63 18.51
N ASN A 692 -18.64 -3.35 18.89
CA ASN A 692 -17.71 -2.80 19.88
C ASN A 692 -17.96 -3.38 21.29
N MET A 693 -19.23 -3.55 21.70
CA MET A 693 -19.57 -4.11 23.01
C MET A 693 -19.22 -5.60 23.12
N GLN A 694 -19.31 -6.41 22.06
CA GLN A 694 -18.87 -7.81 22.07
C GLN A 694 -17.40 -7.96 22.48
N ARG A 695 -16.54 -7.01 22.10
CA ARG A 695 -15.12 -7.01 22.45
C ARG A 695 -14.86 -6.72 23.93
N GLN A 696 -15.82 -6.16 24.65
CA GLN A 696 -15.74 -5.82 26.07
C GLN A 696 -16.31 -6.90 27.00
N ALA A 697 -16.83 -7.98 26.44
CA ALA A 697 -17.45 -9.04 27.22
C ALA A 697 -16.42 -9.75 28.10
N VAL A 698 -16.66 -9.78 29.41
CA VAL A 698 -15.80 -10.46 30.39
C VAL A 698 -16.05 -11.96 30.34
N PRO A 699 -15.02 -12.82 30.30
CA PRO A 699 -15.16 -14.27 30.39
C PRO A 699 -15.82 -14.67 31.72
N LEU A 700 -16.90 -15.44 31.63
CA LEU A 700 -17.59 -15.95 32.80
C LEU A 700 -16.96 -17.27 33.27
N LEU A 701 -17.21 -17.63 34.52
CA LEU A 701 -16.78 -18.91 35.09
C LEU A 701 -17.37 -20.09 34.33
N ILE A 702 -18.65 -20.00 33.97
CA ILE A 702 -19.38 -20.98 33.16
C ILE A 702 -20.06 -20.24 32.00
N ASN A 703 -19.55 -20.42 30.81
CA ASN A 703 -20.09 -19.82 29.59
C ASN A 703 -21.15 -20.73 28.95
N SER A 704 -22.01 -20.17 28.13
CA SER A 704 -22.91 -20.92 27.26
C SER A 704 -22.79 -20.43 25.83
N ALA A 705 -22.61 -21.34 24.87
CA ALA A 705 -22.64 -20.98 23.48
C ALA A 705 -24.02 -20.42 23.08
N PRO A 706 -24.10 -19.47 22.15
CA PRO A 706 -25.37 -18.90 21.72
C PRO A 706 -26.25 -19.94 21.08
N LEU A 707 -27.56 -19.89 21.36
CA LEU A 707 -28.54 -20.79 20.74
C LEU A 707 -28.67 -20.55 19.24
N VAL A 708 -28.68 -19.28 18.83
CA VAL A 708 -28.66 -18.87 17.43
C VAL A 708 -27.26 -18.34 17.12
N GLY A 709 -26.55 -19.04 16.26
CA GLY A 709 -25.18 -18.66 15.82
C GLY A 709 -25.12 -18.34 14.34
N THR A 710 -24.04 -17.73 13.94
CA THR A 710 -23.75 -17.34 12.54
C THR A 710 -22.84 -18.34 11.82
N GLY A 711 -22.31 -19.35 12.53
CA GLY A 711 -21.41 -20.37 11.98
C GLY A 711 -19.93 -20.00 12.01
N ILE A 712 -19.58 -18.80 12.46
CA ILE A 712 -18.19 -18.32 12.54
C ILE A 712 -17.58 -18.59 13.92
N GLU A 713 -18.38 -18.87 14.92
CA GLU A 713 -17.97 -19.02 16.31
C GLU A 713 -16.85 -20.07 16.49
N GLY A 714 -16.97 -21.21 15.83
CA GLY A 714 -15.95 -22.26 15.89
C GLY A 714 -14.63 -21.87 15.23
N VAL A 715 -14.69 -21.11 14.15
CA VAL A 715 -13.50 -20.60 13.46
C VAL A 715 -12.77 -19.58 14.32
N VAL A 716 -13.49 -18.65 14.92
CA VAL A 716 -12.91 -17.63 15.82
C VAL A 716 -12.26 -18.28 17.02
N ALA A 717 -12.90 -19.25 17.66
CA ALA A 717 -12.35 -19.97 18.83
C ALA A 717 -11.06 -20.72 18.46
N ARG A 718 -11.01 -21.33 17.30
CA ARG A 718 -9.81 -22.04 16.82
C ARG A 718 -8.67 -21.09 16.47
N ASP A 719 -8.95 -20.08 15.66
CA ASP A 719 -7.92 -19.20 15.06
C ASP A 719 -7.39 -18.16 16.04
N SER A 720 -8.14 -17.83 17.10
CA SER A 720 -7.66 -16.94 18.16
C SER A 720 -6.41 -17.46 18.89
N GLY A 721 -6.17 -18.77 18.83
CA GLY A 721 -5.08 -19.43 19.56
C GLY A 721 -5.30 -19.52 21.09
N VAL A 722 -6.50 -19.18 21.55
CA VAL A 722 -6.88 -19.27 22.98
C VAL A 722 -7.28 -20.71 23.34
N ALA A 723 -7.95 -21.42 22.43
CA ALA A 723 -8.25 -22.84 22.59
C ALA A 723 -7.06 -23.70 22.16
N VAL A 724 -6.85 -24.83 22.82
CA VAL A 724 -5.79 -25.79 22.47
C VAL A 724 -6.27 -26.67 21.32
N VAL A 725 -5.48 -26.71 20.24
CA VAL A 725 -5.80 -27.44 19.01
C VAL A 725 -4.80 -28.57 18.79
N ALA A 726 -5.27 -29.74 18.37
CA ALA A 726 -4.41 -30.87 18.02
C ALA A 726 -3.64 -30.56 16.72
N LYS A 727 -2.32 -30.68 16.74
CA LYS A 727 -1.45 -30.41 15.56
C LYS A 727 -1.46 -31.56 14.55
N ARG A 728 -1.77 -32.81 15.00
CA ARG A 728 -1.79 -34.02 14.19
C ARG A 728 -2.91 -34.94 14.62
N ASP A 729 -3.24 -35.90 13.78
CA ASP A 729 -4.15 -37.01 14.13
C ASP A 729 -3.55 -37.84 15.24
N ALA A 730 -4.32 -38.08 16.31
CA ALA A 730 -3.82 -38.75 17.49
C ALA A 730 -4.92 -39.39 18.32
N GLU A 731 -4.53 -40.36 19.16
CA GLU A 731 -5.36 -40.94 20.22
C GLU A 731 -5.03 -40.28 21.56
N VAL A 732 -6.03 -39.96 22.35
CA VAL A 732 -5.89 -39.39 23.68
C VAL A 732 -5.52 -40.49 24.68
N VAL A 733 -4.29 -40.47 25.15
CA VAL A 733 -3.79 -41.51 26.08
C VAL A 733 -4.14 -41.19 27.53
N ASP A 734 -3.95 -39.92 27.91
CA ASP A 734 -4.20 -39.46 29.27
C ASP A 734 -4.65 -38.00 29.30
N VAL A 735 -5.52 -37.65 30.25
CA VAL A 735 -6.06 -36.29 30.41
C VAL A 735 -6.17 -36.00 31.89
N ASP A 736 -5.58 -34.92 32.30
CA ASP A 736 -5.76 -34.32 33.62
C ASP A 736 -6.08 -32.82 33.51
N ALA A 737 -6.25 -32.14 34.62
CA ALA A 737 -6.56 -30.72 34.64
C ALA A 737 -5.38 -29.84 34.13
N ALA A 738 -4.18 -30.35 34.13
CA ALA A 738 -2.96 -29.60 33.80
C ALA A 738 -2.38 -29.97 32.43
N ARG A 739 -2.70 -31.13 31.89
CA ARG A 739 -2.13 -31.63 30.66
C ARG A 739 -3.04 -32.59 29.89
N ILE A 740 -2.79 -32.68 28.58
CA ILE A 740 -3.37 -33.70 27.69
C ILE A 740 -2.22 -34.39 26.97
N VAL A 741 -2.23 -35.73 27.03
CA VAL A 741 -1.20 -36.56 26.37
C VAL A 741 -1.82 -37.22 25.15
N LEU A 742 -1.27 -36.90 23.98
CA LEU A 742 -1.67 -37.44 22.69
C LEU A 742 -0.63 -38.41 22.16
N LYS A 743 -1.04 -39.57 21.69
CA LYS A 743 -0.23 -40.54 20.97
C LYS A 743 -0.57 -40.49 19.50
N HIS A 744 0.42 -40.18 18.69
CA HIS A 744 0.23 -40.13 17.26
C HIS A 744 0.23 -41.53 16.65
N HIS A 745 -0.57 -41.76 15.63
CA HIS A 745 -0.42 -42.94 14.81
C HIS A 745 0.94 -42.85 14.06
N PRO A 746 1.60 -44.00 13.84
CA PRO A 746 2.91 -44.00 13.21
C PRO A 746 2.82 -43.25 11.90
N ALA A 747 3.52 -42.13 11.87
CA ALA A 747 3.67 -41.31 10.70
C ALA A 747 4.70 -41.99 9.76
N ASP A 748 4.59 -41.68 8.47
CA ASP A 748 5.47 -42.22 7.40
C ASP A 748 6.95 -41.86 7.56
N THR A 749 7.34 -41.13 8.62
CA THR A 749 8.72 -40.73 8.92
C THR A 749 9.15 -41.16 10.34
N PRO A 750 10.22 -41.99 10.47
CA PRO A 750 10.68 -42.54 11.75
C PRO A 750 11.32 -41.54 12.75
N SER A 751 11.40 -40.26 12.42
CA SER A 751 12.10 -39.24 13.23
C SER A 751 11.22 -38.41 14.14
N GLU A 752 9.90 -38.62 14.13
CA GLU A 752 8.96 -37.79 14.88
C GLU A 752 8.53 -38.44 16.20
N LYS A 753 8.44 -37.60 17.24
CA LYS A 753 8.02 -38.06 18.58
C LYS A 753 6.63 -38.69 18.50
N ASP A 754 6.48 -39.92 18.96
CA ASP A 754 5.21 -40.66 18.98
C ASP A 754 4.20 -40.09 19.95
N VAL A 755 4.62 -39.23 20.87
CA VAL A 755 3.78 -38.66 21.93
C VAL A 755 3.98 -37.13 21.99
N THR A 756 2.89 -36.40 22.05
CA THR A 756 2.88 -34.95 22.31
C THR A 756 2.12 -34.65 23.60
N ILE A 757 2.71 -33.86 24.46
CA ILE A 757 2.11 -33.39 25.70
C ILE A 757 1.69 -31.93 25.52
N TYR A 758 0.41 -31.64 25.73
CA TYR A 758 -0.13 -30.29 25.76
C TYR A 758 -0.35 -29.86 27.20
N ASN A 759 0.42 -28.87 27.67
CA ASN A 759 0.22 -28.27 28.98
C ASN A 759 -0.95 -27.29 28.93
N LEU A 760 -1.81 -27.31 29.94
CA LEU A 760 -2.98 -26.47 30.07
C LEU A 760 -2.71 -25.33 31.03
N SER A 761 -2.93 -24.10 30.59
CA SER A 761 -2.79 -22.91 31.45
C SER A 761 -3.95 -22.84 32.44
N LYS A 762 -3.64 -22.62 33.71
CA LYS A 762 -4.61 -22.61 34.80
C LYS A 762 -4.60 -21.27 35.51
N PHE A 763 -5.72 -20.54 35.51
CA PHE A 763 -5.96 -19.31 36.27
C PHE A 763 -4.84 -18.26 36.12
N ILE A 764 -4.45 -17.98 34.86
CA ILE A 764 -3.44 -16.98 34.53
C ILE A 764 -4.12 -15.63 34.33
N ARG A 765 -3.45 -14.55 34.75
CA ARG A 765 -3.91 -13.18 34.55
C ARG A 765 -3.72 -12.75 33.10
N SER A 766 -4.76 -12.20 32.48
CA SER A 766 -4.68 -11.52 31.19
C SER A 766 -4.22 -10.06 31.35
N ASN A 767 -3.92 -9.37 30.26
CA ASN A 767 -3.54 -7.95 30.27
C ASN A 767 -4.61 -7.05 30.91
N GLN A 768 -5.89 -7.41 30.81
CA GLN A 768 -7.03 -6.68 31.41
C GLN A 768 -7.49 -7.28 32.74
N ASN A 769 -6.63 -8.04 33.43
CA ASN A 769 -6.92 -8.69 34.71
C ASN A 769 -8.03 -9.75 34.61
N THR A 770 -8.42 -10.21 33.45
CA THR A 770 -9.37 -11.29 33.29
C THR A 770 -8.69 -12.64 33.47
N CYS A 771 -9.48 -13.67 33.82
CA CYS A 771 -8.99 -15.00 34.06
C CYS A 771 -8.82 -15.78 32.75
N PHE A 772 -7.63 -16.30 32.52
CA PHE A 772 -7.31 -17.22 31.45
C PHE A 772 -7.18 -18.63 32.02
N ASN A 773 -8.06 -19.54 31.62
CA ASN A 773 -8.10 -20.91 32.14
C ASN A 773 -8.49 -21.90 31.06
N HIS A 774 -7.70 -22.96 30.88
CA HIS A 774 -8.03 -24.04 29.95
C HIS A 774 -8.83 -25.16 30.63
N ARG A 775 -9.80 -25.69 29.93
CA ARG A 775 -10.56 -26.86 30.34
C ARG A 775 -10.53 -27.92 29.23
N PRO A 776 -10.08 -29.17 29.50
CA PRO A 776 -10.11 -30.24 28.51
C PRO A 776 -11.56 -30.62 28.16
N ILE A 777 -11.81 -30.86 26.87
CA ILE A 777 -13.10 -31.29 26.33
C ILE A 777 -13.06 -32.77 25.86
N VAL A 778 -11.85 -33.33 25.73
CA VAL A 778 -11.61 -34.70 25.28
C VAL A 778 -11.47 -35.65 26.47
N ARG A 779 -11.70 -36.95 26.25
CA ARG A 779 -11.55 -37.99 27.25
C ARG A 779 -10.48 -38.98 26.80
N LYS A 780 -9.96 -39.76 27.76
CA LYS A 780 -9.05 -40.86 27.47
C LYS A 780 -9.68 -41.86 26.50
N GLY A 781 -8.96 -42.23 25.45
CA GLY A 781 -9.40 -43.12 24.39
C GLY A 781 -10.12 -42.46 23.24
N ASP A 782 -10.34 -41.14 23.27
CA ASP A 782 -10.91 -40.42 22.14
C ASP A 782 -9.88 -40.29 21.01
N PHE A 783 -10.39 -40.39 19.77
CA PHE A 783 -9.55 -40.08 18.60
C PHE A 783 -9.81 -38.64 18.14
N VAL A 784 -8.76 -37.85 17.99
CA VAL A 784 -8.81 -36.46 17.57
C VAL A 784 -8.09 -36.28 16.24
N LYS A 785 -8.63 -35.41 15.36
CA LYS A 785 -8.06 -35.08 14.08
C LYS A 785 -7.18 -33.80 14.20
N ALA A 786 -6.25 -33.65 13.28
CA ALA A 786 -5.49 -32.41 13.13
C ALA A 786 -6.46 -31.22 12.93
N GLY A 787 -6.24 -30.13 13.67
CA GLY A 787 -7.09 -28.96 13.66
C GLY A 787 -8.33 -29.02 14.56
N GLU A 788 -8.56 -30.11 15.28
CA GLU A 788 -9.68 -30.26 16.24
C GLU A 788 -9.30 -29.66 17.61
N ILE A 789 -10.23 -28.95 18.24
CA ILE A 789 -10.04 -28.34 19.55
C ILE A 789 -10.09 -29.42 20.61
N ILE A 790 -9.09 -29.53 21.47
CA ILE A 790 -8.97 -30.51 22.53
C ILE A 790 -9.19 -29.93 23.92
N ALA A 791 -9.00 -28.62 24.08
CA ALA A 791 -9.33 -27.92 25.32
C ALA A 791 -9.90 -26.52 25.04
N ASP A 792 -10.94 -26.18 25.78
CA ASP A 792 -11.57 -24.85 25.75
C ASP A 792 -10.73 -23.85 26.53
N GLY A 793 -10.63 -22.62 26.00
CA GLY A 793 -10.07 -21.47 26.71
C GLY A 793 -11.14 -20.60 27.39
N PRO A 794 -10.80 -19.37 27.77
CA PRO A 794 -11.76 -18.41 28.28
C PRO A 794 -12.80 -18.05 27.21
N ALA A 795 -14.03 -17.78 27.63
CA ALA A 795 -15.16 -17.45 26.76
C ALA A 795 -15.37 -18.43 25.57
N THR A 796 -15.10 -19.71 25.78
CA THR A 796 -15.37 -20.79 24.81
C THR A 796 -16.17 -21.93 25.46
N ASP A 797 -17.00 -22.57 24.68
CA ASP A 797 -17.83 -23.72 25.10
C ASP A 797 -17.89 -24.77 23.99
N GLN A 798 -17.30 -25.93 24.25
CA GLN A 798 -17.20 -27.07 23.31
C GLN A 798 -16.61 -26.65 21.93
N GLY A 799 -15.57 -25.83 21.93
CA GLY A 799 -14.89 -25.35 20.72
C GLY A 799 -15.61 -24.22 19.98
N GLU A 800 -16.68 -23.67 20.53
CA GLU A 800 -17.36 -22.49 19.97
C GLU A 800 -17.17 -21.28 20.89
N LEU A 801 -17.12 -20.09 20.30
CA LEU A 801 -17.05 -18.84 21.06
C LEU A 801 -18.35 -18.64 21.86
N ALA A 802 -18.20 -18.44 23.16
CA ALA A 802 -19.28 -18.21 24.11
C ALA A 802 -18.97 -16.97 24.96
N LEU A 803 -19.44 -15.80 24.53
CA LEU A 803 -19.13 -14.52 25.19
C LEU A 803 -19.95 -14.26 26.45
N GLY A 804 -20.94 -15.09 26.75
CA GLY A 804 -21.82 -14.87 27.89
C GLY A 804 -22.72 -16.04 28.21
N LYS A 805 -23.92 -15.76 28.68
CA LYS A 805 -24.98 -16.72 29.05
C LYS A 805 -26.26 -16.46 28.27
N ASN A 806 -26.98 -17.51 27.97
CA ASN A 806 -28.33 -17.41 27.41
C ASN A 806 -29.31 -17.15 28.53
N VAL A 807 -29.96 -15.99 28.52
CA VAL A 807 -30.96 -15.58 29.53
C VAL A 807 -32.25 -15.14 28.86
N THR A 808 -33.37 -15.34 29.53
CA THR A 808 -34.66 -14.84 29.06
C THR A 808 -34.73 -13.33 29.26
N VAL A 809 -35.05 -12.59 28.20
CA VAL A 809 -35.09 -11.10 28.18
C VAL A 809 -36.53 -10.66 27.91
N ALA A 810 -36.99 -9.64 28.63
CA ALA A 810 -38.26 -8.97 28.34
C ALA A 810 -37.96 -7.53 27.85
N PHE A 811 -38.53 -7.17 26.70
CA PHE A 811 -38.46 -5.84 26.12
C PHE A 811 -39.70 -5.02 26.50
N MET A 812 -39.65 -4.31 27.62
CA MET A 812 -40.74 -3.52 28.13
C MET A 812 -40.26 -2.40 29.08
N PRO A 813 -40.93 -1.25 29.16
CA PRO A 813 -40.67 -0.31 30.24
C PRO A 813 -41.06 -0.88 31.59
N TRP A 814 -40.24 -0.62 32.62
CA TRP A 814 -40.54 -1.14 33.97
C TRP A 814 -40.25 -0.05 35.02
N GLY A 815 -41.29 0.66 35.47
CA GLY A 815 -41.24 1.64 36.52
C GLY A 815 -40.25 2.79 36.36
N GLY A 816 -39.76 3.01 35.14
CA GLY A 816 -38.72 4.00 34.83
C GLY A 816 -37.29 3.58 35.19
N TYR A 817 -37.09 2.37 35.77
CA TYR A 817 -35.75 1.91 36.19
C TYR A 817 -34.87 1.43 35.05
N ASN A 818 -35.47 1.21 33.88
CA ASN A 818 -34.73 0.89 32.64
C ASN A 818 -34.71 2.06 31.63
N PHE A 819 -34.78 3.32 32.17
CA PHE A 819 -34.71 4.53 31.36
C PHE A 819 -33.33 4.66 30.65
N GLU A 820 -33.34 5.06 29.39
CA GLU A 820 -32.17 5.14 28.51
C GLU A 820 -31.48 3.76 28.35
N ASP A 821 -30.17 3.66 28.60
CA ASP A 821 -29.38 2.45 28.47
C ASP A 821 -29.38 1.56 29.74
N SER A 822 -30.22 1.86 30.71
CA SER A 822 -30.33 1.06 31.93
C SER A 822 -30.95 -0.31 31.69
N ILE A 823 -30.41 -1.33 32.32
CA ILE A 823 -30.90 -2.71 32.28
C ILE A 823 -31.23 -3.17 33.69
N LEU A 824 -32.44 -3.76 33.87
CA LEU A 824 -32.83 -4.40 35.12
C LEU A 824 -32.45 -5.90 35.05
N VAL A 825 -31.95 -6.42 36.13
CA VAL A 825 -31.50 -7.81 36.27
C VAL A 825 -32.37 -8.50 37.34
N SER A 826 -32.82 -9.73 37.08
CA SER A 826 -33.55 -10.53 38.06
C SER A 826 -32.64 -10.91 39.24
N GLU A 827 -33.17 -10.88 40.44
CA GLU A 827 -32.49 -11.33 41.68
C GLU A 827 -32.00 -12.76 41.57
N ARG A 828 -32.69 -13.62 40.84
CA ARG A 828 -32.27 -15.01 40.55
C ARG A 828 -30.90 -15.08 39.89
N LEU A 829 -30.60 -14.22 38.96
CA LEU A 829 -29.30 -14.20 38.27
C LEU A 829 -28.14 -13.91 39.23
N VAL A 830 -28.39 -13.03 40.19
CA VAL A 830 -27.43 -12.71 41.26
C VAL A 830 -27.27 -13.85 42.23
N ARG A 831 -28.38 -14.41 42.71
CA ARG A 831 -28.41 -15.51 43.67
C ARG A 831 -27.72 -16.77 43.12
N ASP A 832 -28.02 -17.13 41.86
CA ASP A 832 -27.47 -18.34 41.22
C ASP A 832 -26.07 -18.10 40.63
N GLY A 833 -25.49 -16.89 40.77
CA GLY A 833 -24.15 -16.54 40.31
C GLY A 833 -23.93 -16.72 38.81
N VAL A 834 -24.97 -16.43 38.00
CA VAL A 834 -24.98 -16.69 36.55
C VAL A 834 -23.87 -15.92 35.81
N TYR A 835 -23.58 -14.69 36.23
CA TYR A 835 -22.57 -13.81 35.66
C TYR A 835 -21.26 -13.74 36.46
N THR A 836 -20.98 -14.74 37.26
CA THR A 836 -19.77 -14.80 38.07
C THR A 836 -18.53 -14.81 37.16
N SER A 837 -17.62 -13.90 37.42
CA SER A 837 -16.32 -13.78 36.74
C SER A 837 -15.19 -13.76 37.77
N VAL A 838 -14.00 -14.11 37.31
CA VAL A 838 -12.77 -14.10 38.13
C VAL A 838 -11.86 -13.01 37.57
N HIS A 839 -11.43 -12.10 38.43
CA HIS A 839 -10.44 -11.06 38.13
C HIS A 839 -9.19 -11.32 38.98
N ILE A 840 -8.02 -11.25 38.34
CA ILE A 840 -6.72 -11.51 38.98
C ILE A 840 -5.93 -10.21 38.97
N GLU A 841 -5.59 -9.72 40.15
CA GLU A 841 -4.70 -8.56 40.34
C GLU A 841 -3.38 -9.04 40.89
N GLU A 842 -2.29 -8.51 40.37
CA GLU A 842 -0.94 -8.85 40.80
C GLU A 842 -0.27 -7.61 41.42
N PHE A 843 0.20 -7.77 42.62
CA PHE A 843 0.92 -6.73 43.35
C PHE A 843 2.35 -7.20 43.64
N GLU A 844 3.33 -6.44 43.20
CA GLU A 844 4.74 -6.71 43.47
C GLU A 844 5.30 -5.66 44.41
N VAL A 845 5.95 -6.11 45.46
CA VAL A 845 6.65 -5.25 46.42
C VAL A 845 8.14 -5.59 46.33
N VAL A 846 8.95 -4.57 45.98
CA VAL A 846 10.41 -4.70 45.83
C VAL A 846 11.13 -4.12 47.04
#